data_c97279328672d911119f0efa6ad8fd1c
#
_entry.id   c97279328672d911119f0efa6ad8fd1c
#
_cell.length_a   1.000
_cell.length_b   1.000
_cell.length_c   1.000
_cell.angle_alpha   90.00
_cell.angle_beta   90.00
_cell.angle_gamma   90.00
#
_symmetry.space_group_name_H-M   'P 1'
#
loop_
_entity.id
_entity.type
_entity.pdbx_description
1 polymer ?
#
loop_
_entity_poly.entity_id
_entity_poly.type
_entity_poly.pdbx_seq_one_letter_code
_entity_poly.pdbx_strand_id
1 'polypeptide(L)'
;MLRCRALCVLLILIFCTWPGTLSLAQKAVPLTTEQRQTFDQGLQTLQESLQALGDRPASDIADASIFSKGLQWALLYDQQFSPRDIALMKRAIVRGKQRIEALAANKKTWSTRKGKLALGYVSAVDNSVQPYGVIVPENYDPAQPIRLDVVLHGSSRPVGMSELRFIARFDEGDEKQSTAPDKPYIELHPLGRVENCYRWAGETDVFEAIEDVCRRYNIDRRRIVLRGMSMGASGTWHLGLKHPDYFVAIGPYCGYVDTHHFSETPLKNFVKVGPLPPHQELGLHMLDSIDYAANAGVVPAIACIGEKDVFFQAHVLMGKAMQQEGLTMVNLISPGTGHVIDPVTHAEQMRRIGLYVDKGLDRQPQQLRFVTWTLKYNRCHWLEVLGLQQHYAKAVFAAQIRDDAMEVTELQNITRFAIDISRLSKVPQKLRIGKTELSLSPAITTQTRKIVIERKENVWSLEDRKGKSPRTGKRPGMQGPIDDAFSSPFLCVRGTGQPWNAAVQAYSTASLKRFADEWQHYFRGELPIKNDTDVTEEDIRTRNLILFGDPGSNRLISKVLPDLPLEWTREKLRLGNQEYPAEKHVPALIAPNPLAGANRRYVVLNSGHTFREAELAKLNYLLFPRWGDWAVLQIDPSYTDSTPIKESVLRAGYFDEQWK
;
A
#
# COMPACT_ATOMS: atom_id res chain seq x y z
N MET A 1 -56.01 9.48 -21.29
CA MET A 1 -56.24 8.62 -20.11
C MET A 1 -55.38 7.40 -20.25
N LEU A 2 -54.35 7.25 -19.44
CA LEU A 2 -53.88 6.04 -18.78
C LEU A 2 -52.57 6.38 -18.08
N ARG A 3 -52.60 6.31 -16.78
CA ARG A 3 -51.51 6.54 -15.88
C ARG A 3 -50.53 5.37 -15.95
N CYS A 4 -49.25 5.61 -16.28
CA CYS A 4 -48.16 4.65 -16.05
C CYS A 4 -47.45 5.04 -14.76
N ARG A 5 -47.55 4.18 -13.77
CA ARG A 5 -46.86 4.30 -12.48
C ARG A 5 -45.39 3.97 -12.66
N ALA A 6 -44.55 4.88 -12.21
CA ALA A 6 -43.10 4.64 -12.09
C ALA A 6 -42.83 3.63 -10.98
N LEU A 7 -42.23 2.51 -11.33
CA LEU A 7 -41.71 1.51 -10.39
C LEU A 7 -40.28 1.89 -10.03
N CYS A 8 -40.06 2.42 -8.83
CA CYS A 8 -38.74 2.59 -8.26
C CYS A 8 -38.13 1.22 -7.95
N VAL A 9 -37.18 0.78 -8.76
CA VAL A 9 -36.40 -0.43 -8.47
C VAL A 9 -35.26 -0.04 -7.52
N LEU A 10 -35.43 -0.42 -6.27
CA LEU A 10 -34.41 -0.36 -5.22
C LEU A 10 -33.40 -1.51 -5.46
N LEU A 11 -32.28 -1.22 -6.10
CA LEU A 11 -31.21 -2.21 -6.28
C LEU A 11 -30.44 -2.36 -4.96
N ILE A 12 -30.79 -3.41 -4.24
CA ILE A 12 -30.08 -3.92 -3.06
C ILE A 12 -28.81 -4.63 -3.54
N LEU A 13 -27.67 -4.24 -3.00
CA LEU A 13 -26.39 -4.95 -3.12
C LEU A 13 -26.57 -6.38 -2.57
N ILE A 14 -26.68 -7.35 -3.45
CA ILE A 14 -26.73 -8.77 -3.07
C ILE A 14 -25.30 -9.27 -2.88
N PHE A 15 -24.89 -9.40 -1.62
CA PHE A 15 -23.81 -10.30 -1.23
C PHE A 15 -24.22 -11.73 -1.54
N CYS A 16 -23.31 -12.54 -2.09
CA CYS A 16 -23.51 -13.96 -2.31
C CYS A 16 -24.08 -14.62 -1.05
N THR A 17 -25.38 -14.92 -1.05
CA THR A 17 -25.99 -15.78 -0.05
C THR A 17 -26.38 -17.10 -0.71
N TRP A 18 -25.84 -18.19 -0.19
CA TRP A 18 -26.36 -19.55 -0.33
C TRP A 18 -27.83 -19.59 0.13
N PRO A 19 -28.71 -20.41 -0.47
CA PRO A 19 -30.11 -20.45 -0.09
C PRO A 19 -30.29 -21.12 1.27
N GLY A 20 -30.47 -20.32 2.28
CA GLY A 20 -30.82 -20.73 3.62
C GLY A 20 -31.58 -19.62 4.32
N THR A 21 -32.90 -19.80 4.44
CA THR A 21 -33.85 -19.08 5.30
C THR A 21 -33.66 -17.56 5.39
N LEU A 22 -34.65 -16.81 4.89
CA LEU A 22 -34.85 -15.39 5.17
C LEU A 22 -34.98 -15.16 6.71
N SER A 23 -33.83 -15.04 7.36
CA SER A 23 -33.74 -14.43 8.67
C SER A 23 -33.93 -12.94 8.46
N LEU A 24 -35.04 -12.39 8.94
CA LEU A 24 -35.23 -10.94 9.12
C LEU A 24 -33.93 -10.40 9.79
N ALA A 25 -33.16 -9.59 9.04
CA ALA A 25 -31.95 -8.97 9.59
C ALA A 25 -32.37 -8.16 10.81
N GLN A 26 -32.07 -8.68 11.99
CA GLN A 26 -32.40 -7.99 13.24
C GLN A 26 -31.64 -6.65 13.25
N LYS A 27 -32.39 -5.58 13.55
CA LYS A 27 -31.86 -4.20 13.52
C LYS A 27 -30.67 -4.07 14.48
N ALA A 28 -29.62 -3.40 14.03
CA ALA A 28 -28.49 -3.07 14.89
C ALA A 28 -28.96 -2.11 16.00
N VAL A 29 -28.50 -2.34 17.22
CA VAL A 29 -28.84 -1.57 18.42
C VAL A 29 -27.60 -1.22 19.23
N PRO A 30 -27.61 -0.17 20.04
CA PRO A 30 -26.55 0.11 20.98
C PRO A 30 -26.36 -1.05 21.98
N LEU A 31 -25.15 -1.22 22.47
CA LEU A 31 -24.88 -2.13 23.60
C LEU A 31 -25.61 -1.65 24.84
N THR A 32 -26.14 -2.59 25.64
CA THR A 32 -26.57 -2.28 27.01
C THR A 32 -25.35 -1.92 27.88
N THR A 33 -25.57 -1.22 29.00
CA THR A 33 -24.51 -0.88 29.95
C THR A 33 -23.73 -2.12 30.40
N GLU A 34 -24.46 -3.20 30.71
CA GLU A 34 -23.88 -4.48 31.13
C GLU A 34 -23.05 -5.12 30.01
N GLN A 35 -23.53 -5.12 28.77
CA GLN A 35 -22.79 -5.61 27.62
C GLN A 35 -21.51 -4.81 27.38
N ARG A 36 -21.59 -3.46 27.46
CA ARG A 36 -20.45 -2.59 27.31
C ARG A 36 -19.39 -2.87 28.36
N GLN A 37 -19.78 -2.95 29.64
CA GLN A 37 -18.86 -3.29 30.75
C GLN A 37 -18.22 -4.66 30.53
N THR A 38 -18.99 -5.67 30.12
CA THR A 38 -18.48 -7.02 29.82
C THR A 38 -17.41 -7.00 28.73
N PHE A 39 -17.61 -6.25 27.65
CA PHE A 39 -16.65 -6.17 26.57
C PHE A 39 -15.41 -5.35 26.95
N ASP A 40 -15.56 -4.23 27.66
CA ASP A 40 -14.45 -3.40 28.13
C ASP A 40 -13.55 -4.21 29.08
N GLN A 41 -14.15 -4.95 30.03
CA GLN A 41 -13.43 -5.81 30.96
C GLN A 41 -12.76 -7.00 30.25
N GLY A 42 -13.46 -7.61 29.28
CA GLY A 42 -12.89 -8.68 28.46
C GLY A 42 -11.69 -8.21 27.63
N LEU A 43 -11.77 -7.01 27.05
CA LEU A 43 -10.66 -6.39 26.31
C LEU A 43 -9.46 -6.13 27.21
N GLN A 44 -9.69 -5.51 28.40
CA GLN A 44 -8.64 -5.25 29.38
C GLN A 44 -7.93 -6.55 29.78
N THR A 45 -8.70 -7.59 30.14
CA THR A 45 -8.14 -8.91 30.52
C THR A 45 -7.28 -9.51 29.42
N LEU A 46 -7.70 -9.41 28.14
CA LEU A 46 -6.90 -9.91 27.02
C LEU A 46 -5.59 -9.12 26.85
N GLN A 47 -5.63 -7.79 27.00
CA GLN A 47 -4.45 -6.93 26.87
C GLN A 47 -3.44 -7.19 27.99
N GLU A 48 -3.89 -7.30 29.24
CA GLU A 48 -3.04 -7.64 30.40
C GLU A 48 -2.40 -9.03 30.25
N SER A 49 -3.20 -10.01 29.79
CA SER A 49 -2.71 -11.38 29.57
C SER A 49 -1.71 -11.48 28.41
N LEU A 50 -1.88 -10.66 27.34
CA LEU A 50 -0.91 -10.57 26.24
C LEU A 50 0.42 -9.96 26.73
N GLN A 51 0.37 -8.92 27.55
CA GLN A 51 1.58 -8.32 28.16
C GLN A 51 2.32 -9.31 29.05
N ALA A 52 1.59 -10.14 29.79
CA ALA A 52 2.17 -11.15 30.67
C ALA A 52 2.88 -12.30 29.91
N LEU A 53 2.67 -12.45 28.60
CA LEU A 53 3.39 -13.45 27.80
C LEU A 53 4.91 -13.15 27.65
N GLY A 54 5.34 -11.90 27.86
CA GLY A 54 6.75 -11.49 27.82
C GLY A 54 7.39 -11.63 26.44
N ASP A 55 8.70 -11.93 26.41
CA ASP A 55 9.52 -11.98 25.17
C ASP A 55 9.27 -13.24 24.34
N ARG A 56 8.08 -13.34 23.76
CA ARG A 56 7.76 -14.37 22.77
C ARG A 56 7.94 -13.84 21.35
N PRO A 57 8.07 -14.74 20.33
CA PRO A 57 8.12 -14.30 18.95
C PRO A 57 6.95 -13.37 18.59
N ALA A 58 7.26 -12.23 17.98
CA ALA A 58 6.26 -11.21 17.64
C ALA A 58 5.11 -11.77 16.77
N SER A 59 5.38 -12.74 15.89
CA SER A 59 4.37 -13.43 15.11
C SER A 59 3.38 -14.23 15.95
N ASP A 60 3.82 -14.81 17.06
CA ASP A 60 2.98 -15.60 17.95
C ASP A 60 2.07 -14.71 18.79
N ILE A 61 2.63 -13.61 19.29
CA ILE A 61 1.85 -12.57 19.97
C ILE A 61 0.81 -11.97 19.01
N ALA A 62 1.20 -11.69 17.76
CA ALA A 62 0.29 -11.13 16.76
C ALA A 62 -0.90 -12.06 16.47
N ASP A 63 -0.68 -13.38 16.36
CA ASP A 63 -1.73 -14.36 16.14
C ASP A 63 -2.81 -14.35 17.24
N ALA A 64 -2.43 -14.08 18.48
CA ALA A 64 -3.36 -13.95 19.60
C ALA A 64 -4.00 -12.56 19.68
N SER A 65 -3.23 -11.51 19.33
CA SER A 65 -3.63 -10.10 19.46
C SER A 65 -4.68 -9.65 18.44
N ILE A 66 -4.85 -10.34 17.30
CA ILE A 66 -5.86 -9.96 16.30
C ILE A 66 -7.28 -9.89 16.89
N PHE A 67 -7.59 -10.70 17.90
CA PHE A 67 -8.91 -10.74 18.53
C PHE A 67 -9.14 -9.55 19.47
N SER A 68 -8.16 -9.21 20.30
CA SER A 68 -8.24 -8.05 21.19
C SER A 68 -8.24 -6.76 20.39
N LYS A 69 -7.40 -6.66 19.34
CA LYS A 69 -7.41 -5.53 18.42
C LYS A 69 -8.77 -5.35 17.74
N GLY A 70 -9.33 -6.40 17.16
CA GLY A 70 -10.64 -6.32 16.50
C GLY A 70 -11.76 -5.92 17.46
N LEU A 71 -11.72 -6.37 18.71
CA LEU A 71 -12.65 -5.96 19.77
C LEU A 71 -12.47 -4.48 20.15
N GLN A 72 -11.22 -4.03 20.28
CA GLN A 72 -10.90 -2.63 20.58
C GLN A 72 -11.45 -1.69 19.51
N TRP A 73 -11.21 -1.96 18.23
CA TRP A 73 -11.72 -1.14 17.12
C TRP A 73 -13.25 -1.14 17.04
N ALA A 74 -13.90 -2.29 17.30
CA ALA A 74 -15.36 -2.37 17.38
C ALA A 74 -15.90 -1.43 18.45
N LEU A 75 -15.31 -1.44 19.65
CA LEU A 75 -15.74 -0.61 20.77
C LEU A 75 -15.43 0.89 20.58
N LEU A 76 -14.39 1.23 19.83
CA LEU A 76 -14.00 2.63 19.57
C LEU A 76 -14.88 3.30 18.52
N TYR A 77 -15.24 2.59 17.44
CA TYR A 77 -15.79 3.24 16.25
C TYR A 77 -17.23 2.89 15.94
N ASP A 78 -17.79 1.82 16.51
CA ASP A 78 -19.19 1.46 16.28
C ASP A 78 -20.05 1.79 17.50
N GLN A 79 -21.23 2.35 17.23
CA GLN A 79 -22.23 2.68 18.26
C GLN A 79 -23.43 1.71 18.25
N GLN A 80 -23.60 0.97 17.14
CA GLN A 80 -24.71 0.04 16.97
C GLN A 80 -24.18 -1.29 16.44
N PHE A 81 -24.71 -2.38 17.01
CA PHE A 81 -24.27 -3.73 16.74
C PHE A 81 -25.45 -4.63 16.42
N SER A 82 -25.35 -5.42 15.38
CA SER A 82 -26.29 -6.50 15.13
C SER A 82 -26.07 -7.65 16.13
N PRO A 83 -27.04 -8.53 16.33
CA PRO A 83 -26.82 -9.72 17.16
C PRO A 83 -25.65 -10.58 16.72
N ARG A 84 -25.37 -10.61 15.39
CA ARG A 84 -24.18 -11.28 14.84
C ARG A 84 -22.91 -10.57 15.27
N ASP A 85 -22.84 -9.26 15.29
CA ASP A 85 -21.67 -8.50 15.74
C ASP A 85 -21.38 -8.75 17.22
N ILE A 86 -22.43 -8.73 18.06
CA ILE A 86 -22.33 -9.06 19.49
C ILE A 86 -21.78 -10.49 19.70
N ALA A 87 -22.24 -11.45 18.88
CA ALA A 87 -21.73 -12.82 18.92
C ALA A 87 -20.23 -12.88 18.51
N LEU A 88 -19.81 -12.10 17.51
CA LEU A 88 -18.41 -12.02 17.09
C LEU A 88 -17.53 -11.38 18.17
N MET A 89 -18.01 -10.34 18.85
CA MET A 89 -17.29 -9.71 19.97
C MET A 89 -17.11 -10.68 21.14
N LYS A 90 -18.15 -11.43 21.53
CA LYS A 90 -18.06 -12.49 22.54
C LYS A 90 -17.06 -13.57 22.12
N ARG A 91 -17.14 -14.01 20.85
CA ARG A 91 -16.21 -14.99 20.29
C ARG A 91 -14.76 -14.48 20.33
N ALA A 92 -14.52 -13.20 20.05
CA ALA A 92 -13.18 -12.61 20.08
C ALA A 92 -12.54 -12.74 21.46
N ILE A 93 -13.28 -12.49 22.55
CA ILE A 93 -12.78 -12.69 23.91
C ILE A 93 -12.40 -14.15 24.15
N VAL A 94 -13.28 -15.10 23.80
CA VAL A 94 -13.01 -16.52 23.97
C VAL A 94 -11.79 -16.97 23.19
N ARG A 95 -11.71 -16.58 21.90
CA ARG A 95 -10.62 -16.99 21.02
C ARG A 95 -9.29 -16.37 21.41
N GLY A 96 -9.29 -15.08 21.77
CA GLY A 96 -8.11 -14.39 22.30
C GLY A 96 -7.56 -15.11 23.53
N LYS A 97 -8.44 -15.39 24.50
CA LYS A 97 -8.07 -16.13 25.71
C LYS A 97 -7.47 -17.52 25.41
N GLN A 98 -8.13 -18.31 24.55
CA GLN A 98 -7.65 -19.64 24.16
C GLN A 98 -6.23 -19.59 23.55
N ARG A 99 -5.96 -18.64 22.65
CA ARG A 99 -4.62 -18.50 22.03
C ARG A 99 -3.57 -18.03 23.04
N ILE A 100 -3.92 -17.11 23.93
CA ILE A 100 -3.02 -16.66 25.00
C ILE A 100 -2.66 -17.81 25.94
N GLU A 101 -3.64 -18.59 26.39
CA GLU A 101 -3.45 -19.75 27.25
C GLU A 101 -2.58 -20.84 26.56
N ALA A 102 -2.85 -21.08 25.27
CA ALA A 102 -2.05 -22.01 24.48
C ALA A 102 -0.58 -21.54 24.32
N LEU A 103 -0.36 -20.25 24.10
CA LEU A 103 0.99 -19.67 24.09
C LEU A 103 1.67 -19.77 25.44
N ALA A 104 0.97 -19.45 26.53
CA ALA A 104 1.50 -19.57 27.90
C ALA A 104 1.94 -21.03 28.19
N ALA A 105 1.20 -22.00 27.69
CA ALA A 105 1.51 -23.42 27.81
C ALA A 105 2.51 -23.96 26.76
N ASN A 106 3.10 -23.10 25.90
CA ASN A 106 3.95 -23.49 24.76
C ASN A 106 3.26 -24.47 23.78
N LYS A 107 1.94 -24.36 23.60
CA LYS A 107 1.12 -25.24 22.75
C LYS A 107 0.51 -24.42 21.61
N LYS A 108 1.28 -24.14 20.56
CA LYS A 108 0.80 -23.43 19.37
C LYS A 108 0.06 -24.39 18.41
N THR A 109 -1.19 -24.75 18.76
CA THR A 109 -1.98 -25.80 18.06
C THR A 109 -2.35 -25.41 16.62
N TRP A 110 -2.44 -24.10 16.29
CA TRP A 110 -2.80 -23.64 14.96
C TRP A 110 -1.67 -23.66 13.95
N SER A 111 -0.41 -23.82 14.35
CA SER A 111 0.76 -23.73 13.46
C SER A 111 0.84 -24.83 12.38
N THR A 112 0.28 -26.00 12.67
CA THR A 112 0.28 -27.15 11.75
C THR A 112 -1.09 -27.44 11.15
N ARG A 113 -2.05 -26.57 11.39
CA ARG A 113 -3.45 -26.78 11.01
C ARG A 113 -3.64 -26.63 9.50
N LYS A 114 -4.55 -27.44 8.94
CA LYS A 114 -5.09 -27.33 7.58
C LYS A 114 -6.41 -26.54 7.59
N GLY A 115 -6.87 -26.14 6.40
CA GLY A 115 -8.11 -25.36 6.23
C GLY A 115 -7.94 -23.89 6.53
N LYS A 116 -8.99 -23.27 7.01
CA LYS A 116 -9.03 -21.82 7.26
C LYS A 116 -8.39 -21.46 8.58
N LEU A 117 -7.54 -20.43 8.55
CA LEU A 117 -6.84 -19.89 9.71
C LEU A 117 -6.85 -18.36 9.64
N ALA A 118 -7.23 -17.71 10.75
CA ALA A 118 -6.98 -16.28 10.95
C ALA A 118 -5.66 -16.12 11.71
N LEU A 119 -4.72 -15.41 11.12
CA LEU A 119 -3.38 -15.17 11.64
C LEU A 119 -3.10 -13.66 11.69
N GLY A 120 -2.00 -13.27 12.31
CA GLY A 120 -1.57 -11.89 12.40
C GLY A 120 -0.06 -11.74 12.22
N TYR A 121 0.35 -10.53 11.86
CA TYR A 121 1.74 -10.10 11.87
C TYR A 121 1.84 -8.68 12.43
N VAL A 122 3.05 -8.27 12.79
CA VAL A 122 3.34 -6.90 13.21
C VAL A 122 3.88 -6.13 12.01
N SER A 123 3.16 -5.09 11.60
CA SER A 123 3.59 -4.23 10.50
C SER A 123 4.82 -3.41 10.90
N ALA A 124 5.82 -3.36 10.01
CA ALA A 124 6.99 -2.52 10.21
C ALA A 124 6.68 -1.02 10.07
N VAL A 125 5.57 -0.67 9.42
CA VAL A 125 5.18 0.73 9.17
C VAL A 125 4.94 1.49 10.47
N ASP A 126 4.12 0.91 11.36
CA ASP A 126 3.61 1.57 12.58
C ASP A 126 3.59 0.67 13.82
N ASN A 127 4.18 -0.53 13.74
CA ASN A 127 4.16 -1.59 14.75
C ASN A 127 2.76 -2.11 15.11
N SER A 128 1.75 -1.84 14.29
CA SER A 128 0.40 -2.38 14.52
C SER A 128 0.30 -3.85 14.15
N VAL A 129 -0.52 -4.59 14.89
CA VAL A 129 -0.89 -5.96 14.52
C VAL A 129 -1.90 -5.91 13.39
N GLN A 130 -1.64 -6.60 12.27
CA GLN A 130 -2.54 -6.67 11.13
C GLN A 130 -3.00 -8.12 10.89
N PRO A 131 -4.32 -8.37 10.78
CA PRO A 131 -4.84 -9.70 10.55
C PRO A 131 -4.81 -10.08 9.06
N TYR A 132 -4.63 -11.36 8.79
CA TYR A 132 -4.84 -11.96 7.48
C TYR A 132 -5.49 -13.34 7.61
N GLY A 133 -6.14 -13.79 6.55
CA GLY A 133 -6.66 -15.14 6.44
C GLY A 133 -5.74 -16.03 5.61
N VAL A 134 -5.62 -17.28 6.00
CA VAL A 134 -4.94 -18.31 5.21
C VAL A 134 -5.88 -19.50 5.02
N ILE A 135 -5.85 -20.12 3.84
CA ILE A 135 -6.52 -21.39 3.58
C ILE A 135 -5.44 -22.39 3.15
N VAL A 136 -5.12 -23.33 4.03
CA VAL A 136 -4.11 -24.36 3.80
C VAL A 136 -4.79 -25.63 3.30
N PRO A 137 -4.41 -26.17 2.13
CA PRO A 137 -5.04 -27.38 1.59
C PRO A 137 -4.73 -28.62 2.44
N GLU A 138 -5.61 -29.64 2.37
CA GLU A 138 -5.45 -30.88 3.14
C GLU A 138 -4.15 -31.62 2.82
N ASN A 139 -3.78 -31.64 1.53
CA ASN A 139 -2.59 -32.30 1.01
C ASN A 139 -1.30 -31.49 1.14
N TYR A 140 -1.30 -30.34 1.86
CA TYR A 140 -0.07 -29.58 2.06
C TYR A 140 1.00 -30.38 2.81
N ASP A 141 2.15 -30.51 2.17
CA ASP A 141 3.36 -31.10 2.74
C ASP A 141 4.44 -30.00 2.91
N PRO A 142 4.89 -29.70 4.14
CA PRO A 142 5.92 -28.69 4.36
C PRO A 142 7.29 -29.03 3.74
N ALA A 143 7.53 -30.28 3.39
CA ALA A 143 8.76 -30.71 2.69
C ALA A 143 8.75 -30.30 1.20
N GLN A 144 7.59 -30.03 0.61
CA GLN A 144 7.43 -29.68 -0.80
C GLN A 144 7.04 -28.21 -0.96
N PRO A 145 7.74 -27.43 -1.84
CA PRO A 145 7.35 -26.05 -2.09
C PRO A 145 6.00 -26.00 -2.83
N ILE A 146 5.09 -25.14 -2.35
CA ILE A 146 3.73 -25.02 -2.88
C ILE A 146 3.48 -23.62 -3.47
N ARG A 147 2.55 -23.53 -4.45
CA ARG A 147 2.02 -22.27 -4.99
C ARG A 147 1.29 -21.45 -3.92
N LEU A 148 1.40 -20.12 -4.00
CA LEU A 148 0.63 -19.17 -3.20
C LEU A 148 -0.30 -18.35 -4.09
N ASP A 149 -1.60 -18.33 -3.77
CA ASP A 149 -2.57 -17.39 -4.34
C ASP A 149 -2.85 -16.27 -3.34
N VAL A 150 -2.49 -15.06 -3.67
CA VAL A 150 -2.85 -13.85 -2.91
C VAL A 150 -4.18 -13.35 -3.43
N VAL A 151 -5.21 -13.30 -2.56
CA VAL A 151 -6.59 -13.02 -2.93
C VAL A 151 -7.05 -11.73 -2.24
N LEU A 152 -7.17 -10.68 -3.02
CA LEU A 152 -7.55 -9.36 -2.55
C LEU A 152 -9.09 -9.22 -2.49
N HIS A 153 -9.62 -8.79 -1.35
CA HIS A 153 -11.07 -8.63 -1.14
C HIS A 153 -11.62 -7.37 -1.81
N GLY A 154 -12.91 -7.35 -2.06
CA GLY A 154 -13.65 -6.19 -2.58
C GLY A 154 -13.89 -5.11 -1.52
N SER A 155 -14.48 -3.99 -1.94
CA SER A 155 -14.79 -2.85 -1.08
C SER A 155 -15.61 -3.22 0.15
N SER A 156 -15.24 -2.64 1.28
CA SER A 156 -15.97 -2.74 2.54
C SER A 156 -15.76 -1.43 3.30
N ARG A 157 -16.84 -0.71 3.58
CA ARG A 157 -16.71 0.53 4.37
C ARG A 157 -15.96 0.26 5.67
N PRO A 158 -14.95 1.08 6.00
CA PRO A 158 -14.24 0.93 7.27
C PRO A 158 -15.18 1.27 8.44
N VAL A 159 -15.47 0.26 9.24
CA VAL A 159 -16.28 0.37 10.47
C VAL A 159 -15.52 -0.30 11.61
N GLY A 160 -15.93 -0.07 12.85
CA GLY A 160 -15.27 -0.69 14.01
C GLY A 160 -15.20 -2.21 13.91
N MET A 161 -16.28 -2.86 13.44
CA MET A 161 -16.38 -4.31 13.29
C MET A 161 -15.60 -4.91 12.12
N SER A 162 -14.88 -4.11 11.30
CA SER A 162 -14.24 -4.61 10.06
C SER A 162 -13.31 -5.79 10.32
N GLU A 163 -12.41 -5.70 11.31
CA GLU A 163 -11.47 -6.77 11.65
C GLU A 163 -12.17 -8.03 12.13
N LEU A 164 -13.11 -7.93 13.07
CA LEU A 164 -13.81 -9.10 13.60
C LEU A 164 -14.65 -9.81 12.54
N ARG A 165 -15.29 -9.05 11.64
CA ARG A 165 -16.04 -9.63 10.51
C ARG A 165 -15.10 -10.29 9.50
N PHE A 166 -13.90 -9.73 9.30
CA PHE A 166 -12.87 -10.33 8.44
C PHE A 166 -12.30 -11.61 9.08
N ILE A 167 -11.83 -11.54 10.32
CA ILE A 167 -11.29 -12.68 11.08
C ILE A 167 -12.30 -13.84 11.09
N ALA A 168 -13.58 -13.56 11.29
CA ALA A 168 -14.63 -14.58 11.34
C ALA A 168 -14.81 -15.39 10.05
N ARG A 169 -14.30 -14.92 8.89
CA ARG A 169 -14.33 -15.68 7.64
C ARG A 169 -13.32 -16.82 7.65
N PHE A 170 -12.28 -16.70 8.46
CA PHE A 170 -11.13 -17.62 8.50
C PHE A 170 -10.95 -18.30 9.87
N ASP A 171 -11.56 -17.79 10.95
CA ASP A 171 -11.46 -18.41 12.27
C ASP A 171 -12.55 -19.47 12.48
N GLU A 172 -12.21 -20.74 12.30
CA GLU A 172 -13.09 -21.88 12.59
C GLU A 172 -12.83 -22.50 13.98
N GLY A 173 -11.94 -21.89 14.78
CA GLY A 173 -11.42 -22.40 16.04
C GLY A 173 -10.16 -23.24 15.83
N ASP A 174 -9.30 -23.37 16.84
CA ASP A 174 -8.01 -24.06 16.67
C ASP A 174 -8.08 -25.58 16.96
N GLU A 175 -9.16 -26.05 17.59
CA GLU A 175 -9.34 -27.46 17.96
C GLU A 175 -10.13 -28.28 16.94
N LYS A 176 -10.98 -27.63 16.13
CA LYS A 176 -11.78 -28.32 15.12
C LYS A 176 -10.96 -28.55 13.87
N GLN A 177 -10.97 -29.77 13.37
CA GLN A 177 -10.43 -30.05 12.04
C GLN A 177 -11.31 -29.36 11.01
N SER A 178 -10.73 -28.43 10.28
CA SER A 178 -11.40 -27.72 9.19
C SER A 178 -11.50 -28.67 7.99
N THR A 179 -12.59 -28.57 7.22
CA THR A 179 -12.65 -29.15 5.88
C THR A 179 -11.74 -28.32 4.97
N ALA A 180 -10.50 -28.76 4.84
CA ALA A 180 -9.56 -28.12 3.93
C ALA A 180 -9.96 -28.41 2.48
N PRO A 181 -9.91 -27.43 1.58
CA PRO A 181 -10.18 -27.68 0.18
C PRO A 181 -9.07 -28.52 -0.46
N ASP A 182 -9.45 -29.40 -1.39
CA ASP A 182 -8.49 -30.08 -2.25
C ASP A 182 -8.02 -29.12 -3.35
N LYS A 183 -7.02 -28.32 -3.05
CA LYS A 183 -6.42 -27.35 -3.97
C LYS A 183 -4.91 -27.48 -3.97
N PRO A 184 -4.23 -27.29 -5.13
CA PRO A 184 -2.77 -27.40 -5.21
C PRO A 184 -2.05 -26.10 -4.81
N TYR A 185 -2.66 -25.28 -3.93
CA TYR A 185 -2.09 -24.00 -3.49
C TYR A 185 -2.64 -23.56 -2.14
N ILE A 186 -1.86 -22.74 -1.44
CA ILE A 186 -2.29 -21.98 -0.26
C ILE A 186 -2.93 -20.68 -0.74
N GLU A 187 -4.05 -20.28 -0.14
CA GLU A 187 -4.61 -18.94 -0.34
C GLU A 187 -4.23 -18.03 0.82
N LEU A 188 -3.73 -16.82 0.51
CA LEU A 188 -3.52 -15.72 1.43
C LEU A 188 -4.56 -14.64 1.16
N HIS A 189 -5.27 -14.20 2.19
CA HIS A 189 -6.23 -13.11 2.15
C HIS A 189 -5.75 -12.00 3.10
N PRO A 190 -5.01 -10.99 2.65
CA PRO A 190 -4.64 -9.86 3.50
C PRO A 190 -5.85 -8.97 3.80
N LEU A 191 -5.92 -8.36 4.98
CA LEU A 191 -6.92 -7.33 5.26
C LEU A 191 -6.64 -6.06 4.46
N GLY A 192 -5.38 -5.77 4.13
CA GLY A 192 -4.97 -4.62 3.34
C GLY A 192 -5.36 -3.29 3.97
N ARG A 193 -5.48 -3.24 5.30
CA ARG A 193 -5.98 -2.09 6.07
C ARG A 193 -7.36 -1.61 5.63
N VAL A 194 -8.24 -2.52 5.24
CA VAL A 194 -9.67 -2.44 4.94
C VAL A 194 -9.99 -1.79 3.58
N GLU A 195 -10.00 -0.47 3.46
CA GLU A 195 -10.55 0.24 2.29
C GLU A 195 -9.58 1.31 1.78
N ASN A 196 -8.64 0.92 0.92
CA ASN A 196 -7.64 1.83 0.37
C ASN A 196 -7.16 1.44 -1.03
N CYS A 197 -7.85 0.54 -1.71
CA CYS A 197 -7.47 0.00 -3.03
C CYS A 197 -6.07 -0.63 -3.05
N TYR A 198 -5.59 -1.10 -1.90
CA TYR A 198 -4.25 -1.64 -1.73
C TYR A 198 -3.15 -0.66 -2.15
N ARG A 199 -3.34 0.61 -1.80
CA ARG A 199 -2.42 1.72 -2.02
C ARG A 199 -1.73 2.11 -0.71
N TRP A 200 -0.57 2.74 -0.77
CA TRP A 200 0.18 3.26 0.39
C TRP A 200 0.49 2.17 1.42
N ALA A 201 0.10 2.39 2.69
CA ALA A 201 0.25 1.37 3.72
C ALA A 201 -0.51 0.07 3.42
N GLY A 202 -1.61 0.14 2.65
CA GLY A 202 -2.32 -1.05 2.18
C GLY A 202 -1.54 -1.89 1.17
N GLU A 203 -0.71 -1.26 0.31
CA GLU A 203 0.26 -1.97 -0.54
C GLU A 203 1.32 -2.67 0.30
N THR A 204 1.91 -1.95 1.27
CA THR A 204 2.91 -2.52 2.19
C THR A 204 2.32 -3.72 2.95
N ASP A 205 1.09 -3.60 3.41
CA ASP A 205 0.35 -4.66 4.14
C ASP A 205 0.26 -5.97 3.35
N VAL A 206 -0.01 -5.88 2.04
CA VAL A 206 -0.05 -7.07 1.17
C VAL A 206 1.31 -7.77 1.13
N PHE A 207 2.39 -7.02 0.92
CA PHE A 207 3.73 -7.61 0.86
C PHE A 207 4.21 -8.12 2.21
N GLU A 208 3.91 -7.44 3.32
CA GLU A 208 4.22 -7.93 4.67
C GLU A 208 3.49 -9.24 4.97
N ALA A 209 2.21 -9.35 4.60
CA ALA A 209 1.44 -10.60 4.74
C ALA A 209 2.02 -11.74 3.88
N ILE A 210 2.44 -11.47 2.63
CA ILE A 210 3.12 -12.46 1.78
C ILE A 210 4.40 -12.95 2.44
N GLU A 211 5.23 -12.03 2.95
CA GLU A 211 6.48 -12.41 3.60
C GLU A 211 6.25 -13.20 4.90
N ASP A 212 5.20 -12.89 5.66
CA ASP A 212 4.85 -13.66 6.85
C ASP A 212 4.40 -15.08 6.49
N VAL A 213 3.58 -15.25 5.45
CA VAL A 213 3.18 -16.57 4.93
C VAL A 213 4.39 -17.35 4.42
N CYS A 214 5.32 -16.70 3.71
CA CYS A 214 6.55 -17.34 3.24
C CYS A 214 7.51 -17.77 4.36
N ARG A 215 7.42 -17.16 5.54
CA ARG A 215 8.17 -17.61 6.73
C ARG A 215 7.52 -18.82 7.40
N ARG A 216 6.20 -18.94 7.32
CA ARG A 216 5.42 -20.02 7.98
C ARG A 216 5.25 -21.26 7.14
N TYR A 217 5.22 -21.11 5.82
CA TYR A 217 4.94 -22.17 4.86
C TYR A 217 6.03 -22.24 3.79
N ASN A 218 6.30 -23.44 3.27
CA ASN A 218 7.25 -23.65 2.18
C ASN A 218 6.66 -23.21 0.85
N ILE A 219 6.67 -21.92 0.57
CA ILE A 219 6.13 -21.32 -0.65
C ILE A 219 7.16 -21.33 -1.78
N ASP A 220 6.77 -21.82 -2.96
CA ASP A 220 7.55 -21.58 -4.19
C ASP A 220 7.35 -20.12 -4.64
N ARG A 221 8.34 -19.28 -4.36
CA ARG A 221 8.32 -17.85 -4.74
C ARG A 221 8.32 -17.61 -6.25
N ARG A 222 8.46 -18.63 -7.08
CA ARG A 222 8.27 -18.55 -8.54
C ARG A 222 6.82 -18.81 -8.95
N ARG A 223 5.95 -19.15 -8.01
CA ARG A 223 4.55 -19.51 -8.25
C ARG A 223 3.60 -18.73 -7.37
N ILE A 224 3.85 -17.43 -7.19
CA ILE A 224 2.94 -16.52 -6.50
C ILE A 224 2.00 -15.91 -7.53
N VAL A 225 0.70 -16.11 -7.35
CA VAL A 225 -0.39 -15.53 -8.16
C VAL A 225 -1.07 -14.42 -7.37
N LEU A 226 -1.39 -13.31 -8.03
CA LEU A 226 -2.19 -12.24 -7.44
C LEU A 226 -3.55 -12.18 -8.13
N ARG A 227 -4.64 -12.22 -7.37
CA ARG A 227 -5.99 -12.09 -7.89
C ARG A 227 -6.90 -11.37 -6.90
N GLY A 228 -7.99 -10.81 -7.39
CA GLY A 228 -8.93 -10.11 -6.53
C GLY A 228 -10.17 -9.66 -7.29
N MET A 229 -11.20 -9.27 -6.53
CA MET A 229 -12.48 -8.85 -7.08
C MET A 229 -12.80 -7.41 -6.68
N SER A 230 -13.42 -6.64 -7.59
CA SER A 230 -13.87 -5.27 -7.33
C SER A 230 -12.69 -4.38 -6.90
N MET A 231 -12.71 -3.78 -5.71
CA MET A 231 -11.55 -3.11 -5.13
C MET A 231 -10.29 -3.99 -5.17
N GLY A 232 -10.43 -5.28 -4.87
CA GLY A 232 -9.31 -6.23 -4.93
C GLY A 232 -8.77 -6.43 -6.35
N ALA A 233 -9.62 -6.32 -7.38
CA ALA A 233 -9.15 -6.35 -8.76
C ALA A 233 -8.42 -5.07 -9.15
N SER A 234 -8.85 -3.91 -8.66
CA SER A 234 -8.11 -2.65 -8.79
C SER A 234 -6.74 -2.75 -8.13
N GLY A 235 -6.68 -3.36 -6.92
CA GLY A 235 -5.42 -3.69 -6.26
C GLY A 235 -4.58 -4.69 -7.06
N THR A 236 -5.20 -5.69 -7.69
CA THR A 236 -4.50 -6.65 -8.55
C THR A 236 -3.85 -5.98 -9.76
N TRP A 237 -4.56 -5.08 -10.44
CA TRP A 237 -3.99 -4.26 -11.51
C TRP A 237 -2.86 -3.37 -10.98
N HIS A 238 -3.09 -2.68 -9.85
CA HIS A 238 -2.12 -1.77 -9.25
C HIS A 238 -0.82 -2.48 -8.88
N LEU A 239 -0.89 -3.51 -8.04
CA LEU A 239 0.29 -4.23 -7.55
C LEU A 239 0.95 -5.06 -8.66
N GLY A 240 0.15 -5.74 -9.49
CA GLY A 240 0.67 -6.62 -10.54
C GLY A 240 1.45 -5.88 -11.60
N LEU A 241 0.92 -4.75 -12.11
CA LEU A 241 1.60 -3.99 -13.16
C LEU A 241 2.77 -3.14 -12.64
N LYS A 242 2.80 -2.81 -11.34
CA LYS A 242 3.89 -2.04 -10.73
C LYS A 242 5.01 -2.88 -10.14
N HIS A 243 4.71 -4.16 -9.84
CA HIS A 243 5.68 -5.16 -9.40
C HIS A 243 5.62 -6.39 -10.34
N PRO A 244 5.86 -6.21 -11.66
CA PRO A 244 5.56 -7.22 -12.66
C PRO A 244 6.45 -8.46 -12.57
N ASP A 245 7.60 -8.38 -11.90
CA ASP A 245 8.53 -9.48 -11.65
C ASP A 245 8.30 -10.21 -10.31
N TYR A 246 7.22 -9.87 -9.61
CA TYR A 246 6.90 -10.51 -8.32
C TYR A 246 5.89 -11.66 -8.46
N PHE A 247 4.95 -11.53 -9.40
CA PHE A 247 3.86 -12.48 -9.60
C PHE A 247 4.03 -13.26 -10.91
N VAL A 248 3.74 -14.57 -10.88
CA VAL A 248 3.81 -15.42 -12.08
C VAL A 248 2.67 -15.13 -13.05
N ALA A 249 1.52 -14.68 -12.54
CA ALA A 249 0.37 -14.19 -13.29
C ALA A 249 -0.55 -13.39 -12.36
N ILE A 250 -1.40 -12.54 -12.95
CA ILE A 250 -2.43 -11.81 -12.23
C ILE A 250 -3.83 -12.10 -12.77
N GLY A 251 -4.83 -12.14 -11.86
CA GLY A 251 -6.23 -12.43 -12.17
C GLY A 251 -7.19 -11.38 -11.62
N PRO A 252 -7.32 -10.19 -12.23
CA PRO A 252 -8.28 -9.18 -11.78
C PRO A 252 -9.71 -9.51 -12.22
N TYR A 253 -10.70 -9.37 -11.30
CA TYR A 253 -12.13 -9.57 -11.55
C TYR A 253 -12.90 -8.26 -11.35
N CYS A 254 -13.49 -7.69 -12.40
CA CYS A 254 -14.36 -6.52 -12.31
C CYS A 254 -13.69 -5.31 -11.64
N GLY A 255 -12.41 -5.07 -11.92
CA GLY A 255 -11.63 -4.00 -11.31
C GLY A 255 -11.53 -2.75 -12.15
N TYR A 256 -11.29 -1.62 -11.51
CA TYR A 256 -11.08 -0.34 -12.15
C TYR A 256 -9.58 -0.04 -12.33
N VAL A 257 -9.22 0.85 -13.27
CA VAL A 257 -7.82 1.01 -13.73
C VAL A 257 -7.31 2.45 -13.67
N ASP A 258 -8.20 3.45 -13.58
CA ASP A 258 -7.83 4.86 -13.44
C ASP A 258 -8.86 5.67 -12.65
N THR A 259 -8.44 6.84 -12.16
CA THR A 259 -9.21 7.68 -11.26
C THR A 259 -10.31 8.47 -11.97
N HIS A 260 -10.04 9.05 -13.14
CA HIS A 260 -11.02 9.88 -13.84
C HIS A 260 -12.20 9.08 -14.37
N HIS A 261 -11.94 8.01 -15.14
CA HIS A 261 -13.03 7.19 -15.69
C HIS A 261 -13.81 6.43 -14.60
N PHE A 262 -13.16 6.12 -13.45
CA PHE A 262 -13.88 5.60 -12.30
C PHE A 262 -14.99 6.55 -11.84
N SER A 263 -14.74 7.86 -11.86
CA SER A 263 -15.72 8.87 -11.47
C SER A 263 -16.90 9.00 -12.46
N GLU A 264 -16.74 8.50 -13.70
CA GLU A 264 -17.76 8.52 -14.75
C GLU A 264 -18.77 7.37 -14.63
N THR A 265 -18.55 6.42 -13.71
CA THR A 265 -19.49 5.31 -13.52
C THR A 265 -20.88 5.82 -13.14
N PRO A 266 -21.96 5.14 -13.57
CA PRO A 266 -23.33 5.60 -13.34
C PRO A 266 -23.79 5.48 -11.87
N LEU A 267 -22.98 4.94 -10.98
CA LEU A 267 -23.33 4.73 -9.58
C LEU A 267 -23.35 6.07 -8.83
N LYS A 268 -24.48 6.47 -8.30
CA LYS A 268 -24.66 7.75 -7.58
C LYS A 268 -23.84 7.91 -6.31
N ASN A 269 -23.34 6.79 -5.75
CA ASN A 269 -22.58 6.78 -4.51
C ASN A 269 -21.07 7.01 -4.72
N PHE A 270 -20.61 7.07 -5.98
CA PHE A 270 -19.20 7.35 -6.28
C PHE A 270 -18.98 8.86 -6.34
N VAL A 271 -17.88 9.29 -5.75
CA VAL A 271 -17.47 10.71 -5.80
C VAL A 271 -16.91 10.98 -7.18
N LYS A 272 -17.46 11.98 -7.84
CA LYS A 272 -16.91 12.47 -9.11
C LYS A 272 -15.66 13.31 -8.83
N VAL A 273 -14.58 12.98 -9.47
CA VAL A 273 -13.37 13.80 -9.48
C VAL A 273 -13.59 14.90 -10.52
N GLY A 274 -13.65 16.16 -10.07
CA GLY A 274 -13.67 17.32 -10.97
C GLY A 274 -12.28 17.59 -11.58
N PRO A 275 -12.12 18.69 -12.31
CA PRO A 275 -10.80 19.12 -12.78
C PRO A 275 -9.84 19.27 -11.60
N LEU A 276 -8.67 18.65 -11.72
CA LEU A 276 -7.63 18.66 -10.68
C LEU A 276 -6.59 19.74 -11.00
N PRO A 277 -5.93 20.32 -9.97
CA PRO A 277 -4.74 21.14 -10.19
C PRO A 277 -3.62 20.33 -10.87
N PRO A 278 -2.74 20.95 -11.66
CA PRO A 278 -1.71 20.25 -12.44
C PRO A 278 -0.85 19.28 -11.63
N HIS A 279 -0.47 19.62 -10.40
CA HIS A 279 0.33 18.74 -9.55
C HIS A 279 -0.45 17.49 -9.11
N GLN A 280 -1.77 17.57 -8.93
CA GLN A 280 -2.59 16.41 -8.59
C GLN A 280 -2.78 15.49 -9.80
N GLU A 281 -2.96 16.07 -11.01
CA GLU A 281 -2.99 15.29 -12.27
C GLU A 281 -1.69 14.49 -12.45
N LEU A 282 -0.53 15.11 -12.24
CA LEU A 282 0.76 14.41 -12.27
C LEU A 282 0.82 13.26 -11.24
N GLY A 283 0.27 13.47 -10.03
CA GLY A 283 0.25 12.45 -8.98
C GLY A 283 -0.56 11.20 -9.33
N LEU A 284 -1.56 11.32 -10.23
CA LEU A 284 -2.35 10.17 -10.68
C LEU A 284 -1.51 9.13 -11.42
N HIS A 285 -0.50 9.55 -12.20
CA HIS A 285 0.41 8.63 -12.90
C HIS A 285 1.18 7.69 -11.95
N MET A 286 1.35 8.05 -10.69
CA MET A 286 1.89 7.14 -9.69
C MET A 286 0.90 6.02 -9.34
N LEU A 287 -0.40 6.28 -9.40
CA LEU A 287 -1.44 5.42 -8.84
C LEU A 287 -2.25 4.67 -9.89
N ASP A 288 -2.58 5.30 -11.01
CA ASP A 288 -3.44 4.71 -12.03
C ASP A 288 -2.72 3.58 -12.76
N SER A 289 -3.31 2.39 -12.70
CA SER A 289 -2.69 1.18 -13.26
C SER A 289 -2.68 1.16 -14.79
N ILE A 290 -3.56 1.92 -15.43
CA ILE A 290 -3.61 2.03 -16.90
C ILE A 290 -2.31 2.58 -17.48
N ASP A 291 -1.62 3.46 -16.76
CA ASP A 291 -0.34 4.03 -17.17
C ASP A 291 0.80 2.99 -17.25
N TYR A 292 0.59 1.85 -16.60
CA TYR A 292 1.55 0.74 -16.53
C TYR A 292 1.13 -0.44 -17.43
N ALA A 293 0.21 -0.25 -18.37
CA ALA A 293 -0.34 -1.30 -19.22
C ALA A 293 0.74 -2.10 -19.99
N ALA A 294 1.85 -1.44 -20.37
CA ALA A 294 3.00 -2.09 -21.02
C ALA A 294 3.62 -3.23 -20.19
N ASN A 295 3.55 -3.13 -18.84
CA ASN A 295 4.12 -4.12 -17.94
C ASN A 295 3.35 -5.45 -17.93
N ALA A 296 2.16 -5.50 -18.56
CA ALA A 296 1.45 -6.75 -18.84
C ALA A 296 2.23 -7.67 -19.83
N GLY A 297 3.21 -7.13 -20.53
CA GLY A 297 4.18 -7.91 -21.31
C GLY A 297 5.17 -8.69 -20.45
N VAL A 298 5.31 -8.32 -19.16
CA VAL A 298 6.15 -9.00 -18.18
C VAL A 298 5.31 -9.94 -17.30
N VAL A 299 4.22 -9.43 -16.71
CA VAL A 299 3.30 -10.22 -15.89
C VAL A 299 2.03 -10.53 -16.68
N PRO A 300 1.77 -11.82 -17.00
CA PRO A 300 0.54 -12.20 -17.70
C PRO A 300 -0.71 -11.84 -16.90
N ALA A 301 -1.63 -11.11 -17.53
CA ALA A 301 -2.90 -10.71 -16.93
C ALA A 301 -4.06 -11.48 -17.57
N ILE A 302 -4.78 -12.25 -16.74
CA ILE A 302 -5.99 -12.98 -17.15
C ILE A 302 -7.19 -12.31 -16.49
N ALA A 303 -7.72 -11.29 -17.13
CA ALA A 303 -8.82 -10.50 -16.58
C ALA A 303 -10.18 -11.18 -16.80
N CYS A 304 -11.12 -10.91 -15.88
CA CYS A 304 -12.52 -11.33 -16.02
C CYS A 304 -13.46 -10.19 -15.66
N ILE A 305 -14.61 -10.13 -16.37
CA ILE A 305 -15.66 -9.15 -16.06
C ILE A 305 -17.03 -9.69 -16.48
N GLY A 306 -18.08 -9.31 -15.76
CA GLY A 306 -19.47 -9.59 -16.16
C GLY A 306 -19.87 -8.76 -17.39
N GLU A 307 -20.63 -9.38 -18.32
CA GLU A 307 -21.08 -8.71 -19.55
C GLU A 307 -21.88 -7.42 -19.29
N LYS A 308 -22.61 -7.38 -18.17
CA LYS A 308 -23.46 -6.25 -17.74
C LYS A 308 -22.89 -5.51 -16.54
N ASP A 309 -21.60 -5.68 -16.26
CA ASP A 309 -20.95 -5.02 -15.15
C ASP A 309 -20.85 -3.50 -15.40
N VAL A 310 -21.17 -2.73 -14.36
CA VAL A 310 -21.10 -1.26 -14.43
C VAL A 310 -19.65 -0.75 -14.64
N PHE A 311 -18.64 -1.58 -14.36
CA PHE A 311 -17.22 -1.29 -14.56
C PHE A 311 -16.68 -1.84 -15.89
N PHE A 312 -17.52 -2.35 -16.78
CA PHE A 312 -17.09 -2.93 -18.05
C PHE A 312 -16.15 -2.01 -18.84
N GLN A 313 -16.40 -0.70 -18.78
CA GLN A 313 -15.58 0.32 -19.44
C GLN A 313 -14.12 0.28 -19.03
N ALA A 314 -13.81 -0.04 -17.77
CA ALA A 314 -12.43 -0.15 -17.29
C ALA A 314 -11.62 -1.21 -18.04
N HIS A 315 -12.24 -2.34 -18.35
CA HIS A 315 -11.61 -3.40 -19.15
C HIS A 315 -11.43 -3.01 -20.61
N VAL A 316 -12.36 -2.23 -21.18
CA VAL A 316 -12.21 -1.65 -22.54
C VAL A 316 -11.03 -0.68 -22.56
N LEU A 317 -10.90 0.18 -21.55
CA LEU A 317 -9.79 1.15 -21.44
C LEU A 317 -8.44 0.45 -21.29
N MET A 318 -8.33 -0.52 -20.41
CA MET A 318 -7.10 -1.29 -20.23
C MET A 318 -6.73 -2.08 -21.49
N GLY A 319 -7.72 -2.67 -22.16
CA GLY A 319 -7.51 -3.37 -23.45
C GLY A 319 -6.95 -2.45 -24.53
N LYS A 320 -7.47 -1.23 -24.65
CA LYS A 320 -6.95 -0.20 -25.56
C LYS A 320 -5.53 0.24 -25.19
N ALA A 321 -5.26 0.47 -23.91
CA ALA A 321 -3.94 0.84 -23.43
C ALA A 321 -2.91 -0.26 -23.73
N MET A 322 -3.24 -1.52 -23.48
CA MET A 322 -2.39 -2.65 -23.83
C MET A 322 -2.16 -2.76 -25.36
N GLN A 323 -3.21 -2.53 -26.16
CA GLN A 323 -3.09 -2.54 -27.63
C GLN A 323 -2.13 -1.45 -28.14
N GLN A 324 -2.14 -0.27 -27.55
CA GLN A 324 -1.20 0.81 -27.86
C GLN A 324 0.26 0.42 -27.57
N GLU A 325 0.46 -0.48 -26.62
CA GLU A 325 1.77 -1.04 -26.26
C GLU A 325 2.11 -2.34 -27.04
N GLY A 326 1.30 -2.69 -28.07
CA GLY A 326 1.49 -3.89 -28.88
C GLY A 326 1.08 -5.20 -28.19
N LEU A 327 0.29 -5.14 -27.11
CA LEU A 327 -0.15 -6.28 -26.32
C LEU A 327 -1.65 -6.58 -26.56
N THR A 328 -2.01 -7.87 -26.41
CA THR A 328 -3.42 -8.28 -26.42
C THR A 328 -3.86 -8.66 -25.02
N MET A 329 -4.88 -7.98 -24.51
CA MET A 329 -5.48 -8.29 -23.21
C MET A 329 -6.30 -9.58 -23.28
N VAL A 330 -6.03 -10.52 -22.39
CA VAL A 330 -6.94 -11.65 -22.14
C VAL A 330 -8.05 -11.18 -21.23
N ASN A 331 -9.25 -11.01 -21.75
CA ASN A 331 -10.42 -10.58 -21.01
C ASN A 331 -11.56 -11.60 -21.18
N LEU A 332 -11.84 -12.35 -20.13
CA LEU A 332 -12.89 -13.35 -20.09
C LEU A 332 -14.20 -12.67 -19.68
N ILE A 333 -15.23 -12.80 -20.52
CA ILE A 333 -16.53 -12.20 -20.27
C ILE A 333 -17.46 -13.23 -19.66
N SER A 334 -18.03 -12.93 -18.51
CA SER A 334 -19.02 -13.74 -17.81
C SER A 334 -20.41 -13.44 -18.36
N PRO A 335 -21.03 -14.35 -19.13
CA PRO A 335 -22.25 -14.04 -19.90
C PRO A 335 -23.44 -13.71 -19.02
N GLY A 336 -24.17 -12.66 -19.36
CA GLY A 336 -25.41 -12.26 -18.69
C GLY A 336 -25.26 -11.77 -17.26
N THR A 337 -24.04 -11.73 -16.70
CA THR A 337 -23.79 -11.34 -15.30
C THR A 337 -23.47 -9.84 -15.17
N GLY A 338 -23.82 -9.26 -14.03
CA GLY A 338 -23.39 -7.93 -13.60
C GLY A 338 -22.05 -8.01 -12.87
N HIS A 339 -21.96 -7.41 -11.68
CA HIS A 339 -20.75 -7.39 -10.84
C HIS A 339 -20.49 -8.74 -10.14
N VAL A 340 -20.54 -9.84 -10.91
CA VAL A 340 -20.36 -11.23 -10.46
C VAL A 340 -19.73 -12.02 -11.60
N ILE A 341 -18.88 -12.98 -11.27
CA ILE A 341 -18.28 -13.91 -12.22
C ILE A 341 -18.92 -15.28 -12.06
N ASP A 342 -19.38 -15.87 -13.15
CA ASP A 342 -19.96 -17.22 -13.14
C ASP A 342 -18.85 -18.27 -12.95
N PRO A 343 -19.21 -19.47 -12.45
CA PRO A 343 -18.24 -20.52 -12.15
C PRO A 343 -17.45 -21.01 -13.37
N VAL A 344 -18.03 -20.97 -14.57
CA VAL A 344 -17.39 -21.45 -15.81
C VAL A 344 -16.27 -20.47 -16.21
N THR A 345 -16.58 -19.18 -16.24
CA THR A 345 -15.59 -18.12 -16.53
C THR A 345 -14.48 -18.13 -15.48
N HIS A 346 -14.82 -18.31 -14.19
CA HIS A 346 -13.82 -18.43 -13.13
C HIS A 346 -12.92 -19.65 -13.33
N ALA A 347 -13.49 -20.82 -13.64
CA ALA A 347 -12.69 -22.03 -13.88
C ALA A 347 -11.73 -21.85 -15.08
N GLU A 348 -12.18 -21.22 -16.16
CA GLU A 348 -11.33 -20.93 -17.32
C GLU A 348 -10.20 -19.95 -16.97
N GLN A 349 -10.46 -18.93 -16.16
CA GLN A 349 -9.42 -18.03 -15.68
C GLN A 349 -8.36 -18.78 -14.87
N MET A 350 -8.80 -19.63 -13.93
CA MET A 350 -7.88 -20.41 -13.10
C MET A 350 -7.08 -21.42 -13.92
N ARG A 351 -7.69 -22.02 -14.94
CA ARG A 351 -7.01 -22.90 -15.89
C ARG A 351 -5.92 -22.17 -16.66
N ARG A 352 -6.20 -20.94 -17.16
CA ARG A 352 -5.19 -20.15 -17.90
C ARG A 352 -4.08 -19.66 -16.99
N ILE A 353 -4.38 -19.24 -15.77
CA ILE A 353 -3.38 -18.90 -14.76
C ILE A 353 -2.48 -20.12 -14.49
N GLY A 354 -3.07 -21.33 -14.41
CA GLY A 354 -2.35 -22.58 -14.21
C GLY A 354 -1.23 -22.81 -15.23
N LEU A 355 -1.45 -22.46 -16.51
CA LEU A 355 -0.44 -22.60 -17.56
C LEU A 355 0.84 -21.79 -17.31
N TYR A 356 0.72 -20.65 -16.65
CA TYR A 356 1.88 -19.83 -16.24
C TYR A 356 2.51 -20.35 -14.95
N VAL A 357 1.69 -20.80 -14.01
CA VAL A 357 2.15 -21.42 -12.76
C VAL A 357 2.99 -22.66 -13.03
N ASP A 358 2.58 -23.50 -13.98
CA ASP A 358 3.31 -24.73 -14.34
C ASP A 358 4.73 -24.42 -14.85
N LYS A 359 4.88 -23.33 -15.61
CA LYS A 359 6.19 -22.85 -16.10
C LYS A 359 6.99 -22.20 -14.96
N GLY A 360 6.29 -21.55 -14.02
CA GLY A 360 6.89 -20.69 -13.02
C GLY A 360 7.42 -19.36 -13.59
N LEU A 361 7.61 -18.38 -12.71
CA LEU A 361 8.17 -17.07 -13.07
C LEU A 361 9.59 -17.24 -13.64
N ASP A 362 9.80 -16.76 -14.87
CA ASP A 362 11.14 -16.61 -15.43
C ASP A 362 11.84 -15.43 -14.77
N ARG A 363 12.86 -15.70 -13.97
CA ARG A 363 13.63 -14.65 -13.27
C ARG A 363 14.76 -14.06 -14.10
N GLN A 364 15.02 -14.62 -15.29
CA GLN A 364 16.17 -14.28 -16.13
C GLN A 364 15.75 -14.04 -17.58
N PRO A 365 14.74 -13.19 -17.84
CA PRO A 365 14.25 -12.98 -19.19
C PRO A 365 15.35 -12.42 -20.08
N GLN A 366 15.44 -12.95 -21.31
CA GLN A 366 16.40 -12.46 -22.32
C GLN A 366 15.91 -11.17 -23.01
N GLN A 367 14.65 -10.88 -22.89
CA GLN A 367 14.03 -9.64 -23.39
C GLN A 367 13.23 -9.03 -22.23
N LEU A 368 13.35 -7.73 -22.09
CA LEU A 368 12.63 -6.96 -21.08
C LEU A 368 12.17 -5.64 -21.66
N ARG A 369 10.88 -5.32 -21.49
CA ARG A 369 10.35 -3.98 -21.66
C ARG A 369 9.60 -3.58 -20.40
N PHE A 370 10.03 -2.51 -19.76
CA PHE A 370 9.52 -2.03 -18.48
C PHE A 370 9.18 -0.55 -18.55
N VAL A 371 8.03 -0.18 -17.98
CA VAL A 371 7.53 1.20 -17.91
C VAL A 371 7.33 1.58 -16.44
N THR A 372 7.77 2.79 -16.10
CA THR A 372 7.49 3.41 -14.80
C THR A 372 7.29 4.91 -14.94
N TRP A 373 6.68 5.53 -13.93
CA TRP A 373 6.44 6.97 -13.84
C TRP A 373 7.10 7.58 -12.60
N THR A 374 7.65 6.72 -11.74
CA THR A 374 8.27 7.12 -10.47
C THR A 374 9.32 6.12 -10.02
N LEU A 375 10.30 6.56 -9.28
CA LEU A 375 11.30 5.67 -8.69
C LEU A 375 10.76 4.82 -7.52
N LYS A 376 9.50 4.99 -7.11
CA LYS A 376 8.82 4.06 -6.18
C LYS A 376 8.69 2.66 -6.80
N TYR A 377 8.34 2.60 -8.08
CA TYR A 377 8.19 1.35 -8.85
C TYR A 377 9.33 1.25 -9.86
N ASN A 378 10.53 1.00 -9.38
CA ASN A 378 11.76 1.19 -10.14
C ASN A 378 12.44 -0.12 -10.58
N ARG A 379 11.83 -1.29 -10.32
CA ARG A 379 12.50 -2.59 -10.52
C ARG A 379 11.68 -3.53 -11.38
N CYS A 380 12.40 -4.26 -12.23
CA CYS A 380 11.84 -5.36 -12.99
C CYS A 380 12.95 -6.35 -13.35
N HIS A 381 12.90 -7.57 -12.80
CA HIS A 381 13.88 -8.63 -12.97
C HIS A 381 15.31 -8.14 -12.66
N TRP A 382 16.19 -8.15 -13.66
CA TRP A 382 17.58 -7.70 -13.53
C TRP A 382 17.77 -6.17 -13.71
N LEU A 383 16.71 -5.45 -14.06
CA LEU A 383 16.73 -3.99 -14.19
C LEU A 383 16.36 -3.30 -12.87
N GLU A 384 17.10 -2.25 -12.53
CA GLU A 384 16.73 -1.28 -11.52
C GLU A 384 16.93 0.15 -12.06
N VAL A 385 15.86 0.90 -12.25
CA VAL A 385 15.90 2.33 -12.61
C VAL A 385 16.30 3.13 -11.39
N LEU A 386 17.37 3.91 -11.49
CA LEU A 386 17.98 4.63 -10.36
C LEU A 386 17.88 6.15 -10.46
N GLY A 387 17.48 6.67 -11.61
CA GLY A 387 17.28 8.10 -11.83
C GLY A 387 16.45 8.35 -13.07
N LEU A 388 15.52 9.28 -12.94
CA LEU A 388 14.69 9.79 -14.03
C LEU A 388 15.18 11.17 -14.46
N GLN A 389 14.80 11.61 -15.64
CA GLN A 389 14.94 12.99 -16.07
C GLN A 389 13.83 13.86 -15.47
N GLN A 390 12.63 13.26 -15.30
CA GLN A 390 11.47 13.92 -14.71
C GLN A 390 10.54 12.87 -14.11
N HIS A 391 10.17 12.99 -12.82
CA HIS A 391 9.12 12.18 -12.20
C HIS A 391 7.76 12.51 -12.80
N TYR A 392 6.88 11.51 -12.76
CA TYR A 392 5.50 11.56 -13.29
C TYR A 392 5.43 11.84 -14.79
N ALA A 393 6.53 11.68 -15.51
CA ALA A 393 6.59 11.51 -16.95
C ALA A 393 6.95 10.05 -17.26
N LYS A 394 6.38 9.50 -18.36
CA LYS A 394 6.59 8.10 -18.75
C LYS A 394 8.08 7.80 -18.94
N ALA A 395 8.59 6.81 -18.23
CA ALA A 395 9.93 6.29 -18.39
C ALA A 395 9.86 4.87 -18.97
N VAL A 396 10.65 4.61 -20.01
CA VAL A 396 10.67 3.32 -20.70
C VAL A 396 12.10 2.80 -20.75
N PHE A 397 12.26 1.53 -20.46
CA PHE A 397 13.47 0.76 -20.70
C PHE A 397 13.11 -0.51 -21.46
N ALA A 398 13.72 -0.72 -22.60
CA ALA A 398 13.65 -2.00 -23.29
C ALA A 398 15.04 -2.48 -23.70
N ALA A 399 15.31 -3.76 -23.49
CA ALA A 399 16.57 -4.36 -23.87
C ALA A 399 16.41 -5.84 -24.22
N GLN A 400 17.35 -6.35 -25.01
CA GLN A 400 17.49 -7.76 -25.33
C GLN A 400 18.93 -8.21 -25.06
N ILE A 401 19.08 -9.43 -24.57
CA ILE A 401 20.38 -10.07 -24.36
C ILE A 401 20.54 -11.10 -25.48
N ARG A 402 21.58 -10.95 -26.28
CA ARG A 402 21.97 -11.89 -27.33
C ARG A 402 23.45 -12.17 -27.26
N ASP A 403 23.81 -13.44 -27.29
CA ASP A 403 25.20 -13.91 -27.20
C ASP A 403 25.93 -13.37 -25.97
N ASP A 404 26.82 -12.40 -26.16
CA ASP A 404 27.63 -11.76 -25.11
C ASP A 404 27.30 -10.27 -24.91
N ALA A 405 26.23 -9.77 -25.57
CA ALA A 405 25.86 -8.36 -25.52
C ALA A 405 24.41 -8.15 -25.04
N MET A 406 24.21 -7.09 -24.27
CA MET A 406 22.91 -6.52 -23.98
C MET A 406 22.72 -5.30 -24.88
N GLU A 407 21.64 -5.29 -25.64
CA GLU A 407 21.26 -4.20 -26.53
C GLU A 407 20.04 -3.49 -25.98
N VAL A 408 20.20 -2.21 -25.62
CA VAL A 408 19.08 -1.35 -25.20
C VAL A 408 18.38 -0.82 -26.45
N THR A 409 17.15 -1.28 -26.68
CA THR A 409 16.36 -0.98 -27.87
C THR A 409 15.44 0.23 -27.70
N GLU A 410 15.04 0.55 -26.45
CA GLU A 410 14.26 1.73 -26.12
C GLU A 410 14.72 2.28 -24.76
N LEU A 411 14.94 3.60 -24.67
CA LEU A 411 15.35 4.26 -23.44
C LEU A 411 14.80 5.68 -23.42
N GLN A 412 13.79 5.92 -22.58
CA GLN A 412 13.13 7.21 -22.45
C GLN A 412 13.07 7.64 -20.99
N ASN A 413 13.31 8.92 -20.71
CA ASN A 413 13.18 9.56 -19.40
C ASN A 413 14.02 8.90 -18.27
N ILE A 414 15.05 8.11 -18.62
CA ILE A 414 15.96 7.47 -17.66
C ILE A 414 17.34 8.12 -17.79
N THR A 415 17.91 8.52 -16.66
CA THR A 415 19.26 9.09 -16.57
C THR A 415 20.26 8.15 -15.92
N ARG A 416 19.74 7.14 -15.20
CA ARG A 416 20.57 6.20 -14.45
C ARG A 416 19.83 4.90 -14.22
N PHE A 417 20.50 3.78 -14.41
CA PHE A 417 19.95 2.45 -14.13
C PHE A 417 21.05 1.48 -13.71
N ALA A 418 20.65 0.36 -13.09
CA ALA A 418 21.56 -0.73 -12.76
C ALA A 418 21.07 -2.04 -13.39
N ILE A 419 22.06 -2.88 -13.76
CA ILE A 419 21.86 -4.27 -14.14
C ILE A 419 22.28 -5.13 -12.95
N ASP A 420 21.34 -5.87 -12.37
CA ASP A 420 21.63 -6.86 -11.32
C ASP A 420 22.12 -8.15 -11.98
N ILE A 421 23.44 -8.27 -12.08
CA ILE A 421 24.08 -9.41 -12.75
C ILE A 421 23.92 -10.73 -11.98
N SER A 422 23.59 -10.68 -10.70
CA SER A 422 23.25 -11.88 -9.91
C SER A 422 21.93 -12.54 -10.33
N ARG A 423 21.12 -11.81 -11.12
CA ARG A 423 19.85 -12.27 -11.69
C ARG A 423 19.96 -12.65 -13.18
N LEU A 424 21.17 -12.80 -13.70
CA LEU A 424 21.42 -13.24 -15.07
C LEU A 424 22.08 -14.61 -15.07
N SER A 425 21.64 -15.50 -15.98
CA SER A 425 22.27 -16.82 -16.18
C SER A 425 23.68 -16.68 -16.77
N LYS A 426 23.85 -15.71 -17.66
CA LYS A 426 25.12 -15.35 -18.26
C LYS A 426 25.24 -13.83 -18.27
N VAL A 427 26.33 -13.30 -17.73
CA VAL A 427 26.59 -11.86 -17.72
C VAL A 427 27.09 -11.42 -19.08
N PRO A 428 26.42 -10.47 -19.77
CA PRO A 428 26.91 -9.95 -21.04
C PRO A 428 28.22 -9.19 -20.84
N GLN A 429 29.12 -9.30 -21.83
CA GLN A 429 30.41 -8.59 -21.79
C GLN A 429 30.28 -7.16 -22.28
N LYS A 430 29.24 -6.86 -23.06
CA LYS A 430 29.01 -5.58 -23.71
C LYS A 430 27.59 -5.07 -23.45
N LEU A 431 27.47 -3.75 -23.31
CA LEU A 431 26.20 -3.04 -23.29
C LEU A 431 26.19 -2.01 -24.42
N ARG A 432 25.15 -2.09 -25.28
CA ARG A 432 24.94 -1.14 -26.36
C ARG A 432 23.75 -0.24 -26.08
N ILE A 433 23.95 1.07 -26.11
CA ILE A 433 22.90 2.09 -25.92
C ILE A 433 23.00 3.07 -27.10
N GLY A 434 22.16 2.92 -28.10
CA GLY A 434 22.26 3.69 -29.36
C GLY A 434 23.64 3.51 -30.02
N LYS A 435 24.43 4.60 -30.10
CA LYS A 435 25.80 4.56 -30.66
C LYS A 435 26.87 4.25 -29.62
N THR A 436 26.55 4.17 -28.36
CA THR A 436 27.51 3.91 -27.27
C THR A 436 27.64 2.42 -27.03
N GLU A 437 28.87 1.88 -27.10
CA GLU A 437 29.20 0.53 -26.64
C GLU A 437 30.08 0.63 -25.39
N LEU A 438 29.64 -0.02 -24.31
CA LEU A 438 30.36 -0.10 -23.04
C LEU A 438 30.85 -1.53 -22.80
N SER A 439 32.12 -1.71 -22.47
CA SER A 439 32.62 -2.99 -21.97
C SER A 439 32.21 -3.13 -20.50
N LEU A 440 31.52 -4.22 -20.15
CA LEU A 440 31.12 -4.51 -18.78
C LEU A 440 32.18 -5.29 -18.00
N SER A 441 33.10 -5.97 -18.69
CA SER A 441 34.14 -6.82 -18.08
C SER A 441 34.96 -6.13 -16.99
N PRO A 442 35.42 -4.86 -17.14
CA PRO A 442 36.18 -4.18 -16.10
C PRO A 442 35.40 -3.90 -14.83
N ALA A 443 34.05 -3.87 -14.89
CA ALA A 443 33.17 -3.65 -13.74
C ALA A 443 32.81 -4.93 -13.00
N ILE A 444 33.12 -6.11 -13.57
CA ILE A 444 32.74 -7.42 -13.03
C ILE A 444 33.88 -7.94 -12.14
N THR A 445 33.57 -8.09 -10.85
CA THR A 445 34.43 -8.76 -9.86
C THR A 445 33.63 -9.87 -9.19
N THR A 446 34.27 -10.73 -8.42
CA THR A 446 33.60 -11.76 -7.64
C THR A 446 32.59 -11.23 -6.60
N GLN A 447 32.71 -9.94 -6.24
CA GLN A 447 31.83 -9.26 -5.28
C GLN A 447 30.78 -8.36 -5.97
N THR A 448 30.86 -8.17 -7.28
CA THR A 448 29.94 -7.28 -8.01
C THR A 448 28.58 -7.96 -8.13
N ARG A 449 27.54 -7.34 -7.57
CA ARG A 449 26.14 -7.77 -7.75
C ARG A 449 25.41 -6.92 -8.79
N LYS A 450 25.75 -5.63 -8.87
CA LYS A 450 25.08 -4.66 -9.76
C LYS A 450 26.11 -3.82 -10.51
N ILE A 451 25.91 -3.66 -11.80
CA ILE A 451 26.63 -2.71 -12.64
C ILE A 451 25.74 -1.50 -12.84
N VAL A 452 26.23 -0.32 -12.49
CA VAL A 452 25.47 0.93 -12.60
C VAL A 452 25.94 1.71 -13.82
N ILE A 453 24.98 2.15 -14.61
CA ILE A 453 25.16 2.93 -15.82
C ILE A 453 24.49 4.30 -15.62
N GLU A 454 25.19 5.37 -15.93
CA GLU A 454 24.70 6.74 -15.81
C GLU A 454 24.94 7.56 -17.08
N ARG A 455 24.06 8.52 -17.33
CA ARG A 455 24.19 9.50 -18.40
C ARG A 455 24.66 10.84 -17.85
N LYS A 456 25.80 11.31 -18.33
CA LYS A 456 26.35 12.64 -18.01
C LYS A 456 26.58 13.37 -19.34
N GLU A 457 26.13 14.61 -19.44
CA GLU A 457 26.31 15.44 -20.63
C GLU A 457 25.94 14.70 -21.92
N ASN A 458 24.84 13.91 -21.87
CA ASN A 458 24.36 13.04 -22.97
C ASN A 458 25.26 11.84 -23.33
N VAL A 459 26.29 11.54 -22.56
CA VAL A 459 27.14 10.37 -22.77
C VAL A 459 26.84 9.32 -21.69
N TRP A 460 26.65 8.08 -22.13
CA TRP A 460 26.49 6.93 -21.23
C TRP A 460 27.84 6.37 -20.81
N SER A 461 27.99 6.08 -19.53
CA SER A 461 29.21 5.51 -18.96
C SER A 461 28.91 4.60 -17.77
N LEU A 462 29.84 3.72 -17.43
CA LEU A 462 29.81 3.00 -16.17
C LEU A 462 30.04 3.99 -15.01
N GLU A 463 29.28 3.83 -13.93
CA GLU A 463 29.48 4.66 -12.74
C GLU A 463 30.80 4.33 -12.06
N ASP A 464 31.69 5.28 -11.98
CA ASP A 464 32.87 5.20 -11.12
C ASP A 464 32.49 5.58 -9.67
N ARG A 465 32.55 4.62 -8.75
CA ARG A 465 32.19 4.80 -7.33
C ARG A 465 33.33 5.26 -6.44
N LYS A 466 34.59 5.29 -6.94
CA LYS A 466 35.76 5.65 -6.13
C LYS A 466 35.67 7.11 -5.67
N GLY A 467 35.56 7.33 -4.36
CA GLY A 467 35.71 8.65 -3.72
C GLY A 467 34.54 9.62 -3.85
N LYS A 468 33.32 9.18 -4.23
CA LYS A 468 32.15 10.10 -4.39
C LYS A 468 31.32 10.20 -3.11
N SER A 469 30.97 11.44 -2.75
CA SER A 469 29.97 11.77 -1.74
C SER A 469 28.61 11.14 -2.04
N PRO A 470 27.76 10.89 -1.03
CA PRO A 470 26.40 10.42 -1.23
C PRO A 470 25.63 11.33 -2.20
N ARG A 471 24.82 10.76 -3.09
CA ARG A 471 24.01 11.54 -4.02
C ARG A 471 22.87 12.24 -3.29
N THR A 472 22.61 13.49 -3.62
CA THR A 472 21.62 14.35 -2.98
C THR A 472 20.24 14.33 -3.68
N GLY A 473 20.15 13.95 -4.95
CA GLY A 473 18.89 13.96 -5.73
C GLY A 473 17.91 12.85 -5.38
N LYS A 474 16.73 12.90 -6.01
CA LYS A 474 15.71 11.85 -5.93
C LYS A 474 16.28 10.51 -6.36
N ARG A 475 15.93 9.45 -5.66
CA ARG A 475 16.40 8.09 -5.84
C ARG A 475 15.39 7.09 -5.30
N PRO A 476 15.48 5.79 -5.65
CA PRO A 476 14.58 4.78 -5.11
C PRO A 476 14.50 4.79 -3.58
N GLY A 477 13.28 4.84 -3.05
CA GLY A 477 12.99 4.99 -1.62
C GLY A 477 13.23 6.39 -1.05
N MET A 478 13.51 7.38 -1.93
CA MET A 478 13.70 8.79 -1.60
C MET A 478 13.26 9.66 -2.78
N GLN A 479 12.02 9.49 -3.26
CA GLN A 479 11.49 10.15 -4.45
C GLN A 479 10.30 11.08 -4.16
N GLY A 480 9.71 11.00 -2.96
CA GLY A 480 8.43 11.65 -2.65
C GLY A 480 7.23 10.85 -3.21
N PRO A 481 6.00 11.35 -3.12
CA PRO A 481 5.56 12.57 -2.43
C PRO A 481 5.49 12.43 -0.89
N ILE A 482 4.89 13.43 -0.21
CA ILE A 482 4.68 13.40 1.26
C ILE A 482 4.08 12.06 1.71
N ASP A 483 3.07 11.57 0.99
CA ASP A 483 2.35 10.34 1.32
C ASP A 483 3.22 9.08 1.27
N ASP A 484 4.34 9.10 0.55
CA ASP A 484 5.29 7.97 0.48
C ASP A 484 6.00 7.71 1.82
N ALA A 485 6.14 8.75 2.64
CA ALA A 485 6.76 8.62 3.97
C ALA A 485 6.03 7.64 4.89
N PHE A 486 4.74 7.40 4.65
CA PHE A 486 3.89 6.52 5.45
C PHE A 486 3.74 5.09 4.90
N SER A 487 4.52 4.76 3.87
CA SER A 487 4.60 3.40 3.29
C SER A 487 5.74 2.57 3.90
N SER A 488 6.50 3.12 4.84
CA SER A 488 7.66 2.51 5.51
C SER A 488 7.74 3.00 6.96
N PRO A 489 8.60 2.44 7.82
CA PRO A 489 8.70 2.84 9.22
C PRO A 489 8.80 4.35 9.41
N PHE A 490 7.91 4.94 10.19
CA PHE A 490 7.90 6.37 10.48
C PHE A 490 7.68 6.65 11.98
N LEU A 491 7.97 7.89 12.40
CA LEU A 491 7.79 8.39 13.75
C LEU A 491 7.33 9.84 13.69
N CYS A 492 6.16 10.12 14.27
CA CYS A 492 5.67 11.47 14.48
C CYS A 492 6.38 12.10 15.69
N VAL A 493 6.83 13.33 15.54
CA VAL A 493 7.61 14.03 16.56
C VAL A 493 6.91 15.34 16.93
N ARG A 494 6.46 15.41 18.18
CA ARG A 494 5.84 16.59 18.75
C ARG A 494 6.89 17.51 19.36
N GLY A 495 6.85 18.80 19.04
CA GLY A 495 7.69 19.81 19.64
C GLY A 495 7.30 20.09 21.09
N THR A 496 8.29 20.33 21.97
CA THR A 496 8.11 20.63 23.39
C THR A 496 8.70 22.00 23.80
N GLY A 497 9.33 22.72 22.88
CA GLY A 497 9.92 24.03 23.10
C GLY A 497 8.92 25.19 23.01
N GLN A 498 9.45 26.42 22.96
CA GLN A 498 8.65 27.63 22.88
C GLN A 498 8.36 27.98 21.41
N PRO A 499 7.11 27.97 20.98
CA PRO A 499 6.76 28.26 19.58
C PRO A 499 7.09 29.71 19.22
N TRP A 500 7.47 29.92 17.98
CA TRP A 500 7.61 31.27 17.43
C TRP A 500 6.26 31.95 17.26
N ASN A 501 5.22 31.14 16.92
CA ASN A 501 3.88 31.61 16.66
C ASN A 501 2.84 30.66 17.28
N ALA A 502 1.95 31.22 18.10
CA ALA A 502 0.93 30.43 18.82
C ALA A 502 -0.08 29.77 17.88
N ALA A 503 -0.49 30.43 16.79
CA ALA A 503 -1.43 29.87 15.83
C ALA A 503 -0.81 28.73 15.02
N VAL A 504 0.48 28.83 14.65
CA VAL A 504 1.23 27.76 14.00
C VAL A 504 1.34 26.54 14.92
N GLN A 505 1.61 26.76 16.20
CA GLN A 505 1.67 25.67 17.19
C GLN A 505 0.31 24.99 17.36
N ALA A 506 -0.76 25.76 17.50
CA ALA A 506 -2.11 25.22 17.64
C ALA A 506 -2.51 24.41 16.40
N TYR A 507 -2.24 24.94 15.20
CA TYR A 507 -2.45 24.20 13.95
C TYR A 507 -1.66 22.90 13.90
N SER A 508 -0.38 22.92 14.22
CA SER A 508 0.49 21.72 14.18
C SER A 508 0.01 20.65 15.16
N THR A 509 -0.41 21.06 16.36
CA THR A 509 -0.98 20.17 17.38
C THR A 509 -2.28 19.53 16.88
N ALA A 510 -3.19 20.32 16.32
CA ALA A 510 -4.45 19.82 15.78
C ALA A 510 -4.24 18.94 14.54
N SER A 511 -3.25 19.25 13.69
CA SER A 511 -2.89 18.46 12.53
C SER A 511 -2.33 17.08 12.93
N LEU A 512 -1.46 17.02 13.93
CA LEU A 512 -0.97 15.75 14.49
C LEU A 512 -2.11 14.92 15.07
N LYS A 513 -3.01 15.55 15.85
CA LYS A 513 -4.18 14.87 16.41
C LYS A 513 -5.08 14.31 15.31
N ARG A 514 -5.43 15.13 14.29
CA ARG A 514 -6.21 14.67 13.15
C ARG A 514 -5.55 13.48 12.46
N PHE A 515 -4.25 13.54 12.22
CA PHE A 515 -3.52 12.44 11.59
C PHE A 515 -3.59 11.17 12.45
N ALA A 516 -3.47 11.28 13.77
CA ALA A 516 -3.59 10.15 14.68
C ALA A 516 -4.99 9.51 14.61
N ASP A 517 -6.05 10.33 14.66
CA ASP A 517 -7.44 9.88 14.60
C ASP A 517 -7.74 9.19 13.25
N GLU A 518 -7.32 9.80 12.12
CA GLU A 518 -7.53 9.25 10.77
C GLU A 518 -6.71 7.97 10.55
N TRP A 519 -5.45 7.91 11.03
CA TRP A 519 -4.62 6.72 10.91
C TRP A 519 -5.21 5.55 11.69
N GLN A 520 -5.61 5.79 12.94
CA GLN A 520 -6.21 4.77 13.77
C GLN A 520 -7.52 4.26 13.15
N HIS A 521 -8.39 5.16 12.70
CA HIS A 521 -9.70 4.79 12.15
C HIS A 521 -9.59 4.08 10.79
N TYR A 522 -8.80 4.62 9.85
CA TYR A 522 -8.80 4.17 8.45
C TYR A 522 -7.63 3.24 8.11
N PHE A 523 -6.46 3.43 8.72
CA PHE A 523 -5.29 2.57 8.50
C PHE A 523 -5.08 1.52 9.59
N ARG A 524 -5.94 1.48 10.59
CA ARG A 524 -6.01 0.40 11.58
C ARG A 524 -4.72 0.20 12.37
N GLY A 525 -4.07 1.28 12.73
CA GLY A 525 -2.89 1.31 13.58
C GLY A 525 -2.86 2.56 14.45
N GLU A 526 -2.03 2.58 15.45
CA GLU A 526 -1.77 3.76 16.26
C GLU A 526 -0.51 4.45 15.75
N LEU A 527 -0.52 5.80 15.71
CA LEU A 527 0.68 6.52 15.32
C LEU A 527 1.79 6.34 16.37
N PRO A 528 3.01 5.98 15.96
CA PRO A 528 4.15 6.11 16.84
C PRO A 528 4.47 7.60 17.04
N ILE A 529 4.30 8.10 18.26
CA ILE A 529 4.53 9.51 18.61
C ILE A 529 5.57 9.59 19.73
N LYS A 530 6.55 10.50 19.59
CA LYS A 530 7.49 10.89 20.66
C LYS A 530 7.57 12.40 20.76
N ASN A 531 8.02 12.88 21.91
CA ASN A 531 8.46 14.27 22.04
C ASN A 531 9.80 14.44 21.31
N ASP A 532 10.11 15.63 20.85
CA ASP A 532 11.37 15.93 20.18
C ASP A 532 12.60 15.70 21.09
N THR A 533 12.41 15.77 22.42
CA THR A 533 13.44 15.44 23.43
C THR A 533 13.73 13.96 23.56
N ASP A 534 12.80 13.08 23.18
CA ASP A 534 12.85 11.64 23.42
C ASP A 534 13.25 10.85 22.16
N VAL A 535 13.47 11.55 21.03
CA VAL A 535 13.91 10.94 19.78
C VAL A 535 15.37 10.53 19.90
N THR A 536 15.62 9.25 19.63
CA THR A 536 16.95 8.64 19.69
C THR A 536 17.66 8.65 18.34
N GLU A 537 18.96 8.42 18.32
CA GLU A 537 19.73 8.22 17.07
C GLU A 537 19.23 7.00 16.29
N GLU A 538 18.76 5.96 16.98
CA GLU A 538 18.17 4.78 16.36
C GLU A 538 16.86 5.13 15.63
N ASP A 539 15.99 5.96 16.21
CA ASP A 539 14.80 6.45 15.54
C ASP A 539 15.17 7.22 14.26
N ILE A 540 16.15 8.13 14.34
CA ILE A 540 16.64 8.92 13.19
C ILE A 540 17.18 8.00 12.09
N ARG A 541 17.91 6.95 12.46
CA ARG A 541 18.56 6.03 11.54
C ARG A 541 17.54 5.09 10.86
N THR A 542 16.48 4.69 11.55
CA THR A 542 15.59 3.59 11.11
C THR A 542 14.21 4.04 10.64
N ARG A 543 13.79 5.28 10.95
CA ARG A 543 12.43 5.77 10.69
C ARG A 543 12.42 7.07 9.90
N ASN A 544 11.37 7.29 9.12
CA ASN A 544 11.05 8.60 8.59
C ASN A 544 10.56 9.48 9.74
N LEU A 545 11.07 10.71 9.87
CA LEU A 545 10.66 11.63 10.93
C LEU A 545 9.60 12.60 10.42
N ILE A 546 8.47 12.64 11.09
CA ILE A 546 7.34 13.53 10.78
C ILE A 546 7.26 14.57 11.87
N LEU A 547 7.78 15.76 11.60
CA LEU A 547 8.03 16.81 12.59
C LEU A 547 6.86 17.81 12.60
N PHE A 548 6.26 18.02 13.76
CA PHE A 548 5.17 18.96 13.97
C PHE A 548 5.62 20.13 14.85
N GLY A 549 5.28 21.36 14.43
CA GLY A 549 5.63 22.61 15.11
C GLY A 549 6.36 23.58 14.20
N ASP A 550 7.09 24.50 14.81
CA ASP A 550 8.03 25.44 14.19
C ASP A 550 9.45 25.26 14.75
N PRO A 551 10.48 25.94 14.23
CA PRO A 551 11.85 25.81 14.74
C PRO A 551 12.04 26.18 16.22
N GLY A 552 11.14 26.98 16.79
CA GLY A 552 11.17 27.32 18.22
C GLY A 552 10.57 26.23 19.09
N SER A 553 9.49 25.61 18.63
CA SER A 553 8.80 24.56 19.40
C SER A 553 9.39 23.18 19.22
N ASN A 554 10.00 22.87 18.06
CA ASN A 554 10.55 21.53 17.77
C ASN A 554 12.03 21.62 17.43
N ARG A 555 12.87 21.13 18.34
CA ARG A 555 14.35 21.20 18.20
C ARG A 555 14.87 20.44 16.98
N LEU A 556 14.13 19.40 16.48
CA LEU A 556 14.56 18.67 15.30
C LEU A 556 14.27 19.50 14.03
N ILE A 557 13.17 20.25 13.98
CA ILE A 557 12.94 21.21 12.87
C ILE A 557 14.08 22.20 12.82
N SER A 558 14.49 22.81 13.96
CA SER A 558 15.61 23.74 14.04
C SER A 558 16.92 23.12 13.51
N LYS A 559 17.14 21.82 13.78
CA LYS A 559 18.37 21.11 13.33
C LYS A 559 18.36 20.79 11.83
N VAL A 560 17.21 20.42 11.25
CA VAL A 560 17.15 20.02 9.84
C VAL A 560 16.96 21.22 8.89
N LEU A 561 16.39 22.31 9.37
CA LEU A 561 16.00 23.46 8.57
C LEU A 561 17.11 24.04 7.67
N PRO A 562 18.38 24.15 8.11
CA PRO A 562 19.45 24.69 7.27
C PRO A 562 19.71 23.90 5.98
N ASP A 563 19.35 22.63 5.95
CA ASP A 563 19.58 21.71 4.82
C ASP A 563 18.30 21.46 3.99
N LEU A 564 17.18 22.09 4.36
CA LEU A 564 15.91 21.93 3.65
C LEU A 564 15.74 23.01 2.56
N PRO A 565 14.96 22.74 1.50
CA PRO A 565 14.76 23.67 0.40
C PRO A 565 13.75 24.80 0.76
N LEU A 566 13.83 25.34 1.97
CA LEU A 566 13.03 26.47 2.43
C LEU A 566 13.81 27.34 3.41
N GLU A 567 13.44 28.62 3.49
CA GLU A 567 13.86 29.53 4.55
C GLU A 567 12.65 29.79 5.47
N TRP A 568 12.82 29.55 6.77
CA TRP A 568 11.75 29.79 7.74
C TRP A 568 12.33 30.51 8.96
N THR A 569 11.88 31.79 9.14
CA THR A 569 12.24 32.62 10.28
C THR A 569 10.97 32.95 11.08
N ARG A 570 11.09 33.76 12.13
CA ARG A 570 9.92 34.22 12.90
C ARG A 570 8.99 35.11 12.08
N GLU A 571 9.54 35.86 11.12
CA GLU A 571 8.84 36.86 10.34
C GLU A 571 8.35 36.27 8.99
N LYS A 572 9.12 35.40 8.37
CA LYS A 572 8.86 34.96 7.00
C LYS A 572 9.10 33.46 6.78
N LEU A 573 8.32 32.94 5.86
CA LEU A 573 8.49 31.66 5.20
C LEU A 573 8.79 31.92 3.72
N ARG A 574 9.92 31.40 3.21
CA ARG A 574 10.25 31.45 1.77
C ARG A 574 10.44 30.06 1.22
N LEU A 575 9.72 29.77 0.12
CA LEU A 575 9.85 28.55 -0.64
C LEU A 575 10.06 28.91 -2.12
N GLY A 576 11.21 28.53 -2.68
CA GLY A 576 11.64 28.98 -4.00
C GLY A 576 11.74 30.53 -4.01
N ASN A 577 11.07 31.17 -4.98
CA ASN A 577 11.06 32.63 -5.16
C ASN A 577 9.89 33.34 -4.46
N GLN A 578 9.08 32.64 -3.66
CA GLN A 578 7.91 33.19 -3.01
C GLN A 578 8.14 33.32 -1.51
N GLU A 579 7.72 34.46 -0.97
CA GLU A 579 7.83 34.78 0.45
C GLU A 579 6.43 35.05 1.04
N TYR A 580 6.22 34.55 2.27
CA TYR A 580 4.95 34.61 3.00
C TYR A 580 5.19 35.01 4.45
N PRO A 581 4.31 35.80 5.09
CA PRO A 581 4.36 36.10 6.52
C PRO A 581 4.25 34.79 7.34
N ALA A 582 5.24 34.51 8.21
CA ALA A 582 5.30 33.27 8.99
C ALA A 582 4.17 33.12 10.02
N GLU A 583 3.57 34.24 10.46
CA GLU A 583 2.50 34.21 11.47
C GLU A 583 1.21 33.51 11.04
N LYS A 584 0.98 33.39 9.73
CA LYS A 584 -0.24 32.79 9.14
C LYS A 584 0.02 31.79 8.04
N HIS A 585 1.27 31.36 7.88
CA HIS A 585 1.61 30.37 6.88
C HIS A 585 2.44 29.23 7.49
N VAL A 586 2.08 28.00 7.15
CA VAL A 586 2.76 26.78 7.59
C VAL A 586 3.30 26.05 6.38
N PRO A 587 4.59 25.67 6.38
CA PRO A 587 5.11 24.78 5.36
C PRO A 587 4.76 23.33 5.68
N ALA A 588 4.28 22.61 4.66
CA ALA A 588 4.25 21.16 4.66
C ALA A 588 5.19 20.69 3.54
N LEU A 589 6.15 19.82 3.84
CA LEU A 589 7.05 19.31 2.81
C LEU A 589 7.69 17.99 3.22
N ILE A 590 8.17 17.25 2.21
CA ILE A 590 9.03 16.08 2.38
C ILE A 590 10.41 16.37 1.77
N ALA A 591 11.45 15.91 2.45
CA ALA A 591 12.82 15.99 1.95
C ALA A 591 13.65 14.80 2.49
N PRO A 592 14.86 14.57 1.93
CA PRO A 592 15.85 13.70 2.57
C PRO A 592 16.17 14.21 3.98
N ASN A 593 16.18 13.31 4.96
CA ASN A 593 16.51 13.67 6.34
C ASN A 593 18.04 13.89 6.48
N PRO A 594 18.51 15.13 6.71
CA PRO A 594 19.94 15.40 6.82
C PRO A 594 20.57 14.75 8.05
N LEU A 595 19.80 14.48 9.10
CA LEU A 595 20.28 13.84 10.32
C LEU A 595 20.51 12.34 10.14
N ALA A 596 19.90 11.70 9.14
CA ALA A 596 20.02 10.26 8.90
C ALA A 596 21.32 9.85 8.19
N GLY A 597 22.16 10.79 7.77
CA GLY A 597 23.42 10.53 7.09
C GLY A 597 23.24 9.74 5.79
N ALA A 598 23.94 8.61 5.66
CA ALA A 598 23.84 7.73 4.49
C ALA A 598 22.55 6.90 4.45
N ASN A 599 21.78 6.87 5.54
CA ASN A 599 20.51 6.13 5.59
C ASN A 599 19.44 6.84 4.74
N ARG A 600 18.63 6.01 4.07
CA ARG A 600 17.54 6.52 3.23
C ARG A 600 16.32 6.74 4.09
N ARG A 601 16.18 7.94 4.67
CA ARG A 601 15.04 8.33 5.49
C ARG A 601 14.55 9.71 5.09
N TYR A 602 13.26 9.89 5.16
CA TYR A 602 12.62 11.19 4.96
C TYR A 602 12.55 12.00 6.25
N VAL A 603 12.50 13.30 6.10
CA VAL A 603 11.89 14.22 7.03
C VAL A 603 10.66 14.84 6.38
N VAL A 604 9.56 14.91 7.12
CA VAL A 604 8.32 15.59 6.72
C VAL A 604 8.03 16.67 7.75
N LEU A 605 7.65 17.87 7.28
CA LEU A 605 7.24 18.97 8.14
C LEU A 605 5.70 19.12 8.11
N ASN A 606 5.08 19.24 9.28
CA ASN A 606 3.69 19.65 9.52
C ASN A 606 2.63 18.97 8.64
N SER A 607 2.84 17.71 8.28
CA SER A 607 1.89 16.95 7.50
C SER A 607 1.85 15.49 7.95
N GLY A 608 0.64 14.93 8.09
CA GLY A 608 0.38 13.51 7.92
C GLY A 608 0.18 13.17 6.45
N HIS A 609 -0.57 12.08 6.14
CA HIS A 609 -1.04 11.85 4.79
C HIS A 609 -1.85 13.06 4.28
N THR A 610 -1.80 13.28 2.96
CA THR A 610 -2.38 14.51 2.38
C THR A 610 -3.85 14.40 2.02
N PHE A 611 -4.45 13.20 2.08
CA PHE A 611 -5.90 13.00 1.98
C PHE A 611 -6.58 13.30 3.31
N ARG A 612 -7.92 13.49 3.27
CA ARG A 612 -8.74 13.86 4.43
C ARG A 612 -9.84 12.85 4.66
N GLU A 613 -10.48 12.92 5.80
CA GLU A 613 -11.58 12.02 6.18
C GLU A 613 -12.64 11.87 5.08
N ALA A 614 -12.96 12.96 4.38
CA ALA A 614 -13.93 12.93 3.28
C ALA A 614 -13.52 11.97 2.13
N GLU A 615 -12.22 11.79 1.90
CA GLU A 615 -11.69 10.84 0.93
C GLU A 615 -11.55 9.44 1.52
N LEU A 616 -11.07 9.33 2.75
CA LEU A 616 -10.87 8.08 3.47
C LEU A 616 -12.18 7.35 3.76
N ALA A 617 -13.23 8.08 4.14
CA ALA A 617 -14.56 7.52 4.46
C ALA A 617 -15.35 7.08 3.23
N LYS A 618 -14.89 7.41 2.01
CA LYS A 618 -15.58 7.11 0.76
C LYS A 618 -14.86 6.00 0.01
N LEU A 619 -14.43 6.29 -1.21
CA LEU A 619 -13.79 5.31 -2.06
C LEU A 619 -12.32 5.66 -2.29
N ASN A 620 -11.54 4.67 -2.27
CA ASN A 620 -10.10 4.57 -2.28
C ASN A 620 -9.39 5.13 -3.53
N TYR A 621 -10.09 5.41 -4.63
CA TYR A 621 -9.53 6.11 -5.79
C TYR A 621 -9.25 7.59 -5.53
N LEU A 622 -9.76 8.14 -4.42
CA LEU A 622 -9.49 9.50 -3.99
C LEU A 622 -8.22 9.62 -3.14
N LEU A 623 -7.56 8.49 -2.81
CA LEU A 623 -6.32 8.47 -2.05
C LEU A 623 -5.12 8.71 -2.97
N PHE A 624 -5.04 9.89 -3.56
CA PHE A 624 -3.91 10.36 -4.36
C PHE A 624 -3.26 11.59 -3.71
N PRO A 625 -1.96 11.88 -3.97
CA PRO A 625 -1.24 12.97 -3.34
C PRO A 625 -1.92 14.32 -3.57
N ARG A 626 -2.40 14.96 -2.51
CA ARG A 626 -3.11 16.24 -2.61
C ARG A 626 -2.14 17.42 -2.69
N TRP A 627 -0.95 17.27 -2.10
CA TRP A 627 0.03 18.36 -2.03
C TRP A 627 1.31 18.06 -2.79
N GLY A 628 1.55 16.82 -3.19
CA GLY A 628 2.80 16.42 -3.82
C GLY A 628 3.95 16.35 -2.82
N ASP A 629 5.09 16.97 -3.14
CA ASP A 629 6.26 17.01 -2.24
C ASP A 629 6.19 18.16 -1.24
N TRP A 630 5.43 19.22 -1.54
CA TRP A 630 5.33 20.39 -0.69
C TRP A 630 4.02 21.16 -0.87
N ALA A 631 3.63 21.86 0.19
CA ALA A 631 2.55 22.84 0.19
C ALA A 631 2.88 24.01 1.11
N VAL A 632 2.35 25.19 0.77
CA VAL A 632 2.24 26.33 1.67
C VAL A 632 0.78 26.47 2.07
N LEU A 633 0.53 26.31 3.36
CA LEU A 633 -0.80 26.34 3.94
C LEU A 633 -1.04 27.69 4.61
N GLN A 634 -2.19 28.30 4.35
CA GLN A 634 -2.63 29.48 5.05
C GLN A 634 -3.53 29.07 6.22
N ILE A 635 -3.25 29.62 7.39
CA ILE A 635 -4.02 29.44 8.63
C ILE A 635 -4.52 30.79 9.13
N ASP A 636 -5.58 30.77 9.95
CA ASP A 636 -6.05 31.98 10.63
C ASP A 636 -5.07 32.29 11.79
N PRO A 637 -4.56 33.54 11.92
CA PRO A 637 -3.69 33.93 13.04
C PRO A 637 -4.36 33.79 14.42
N SER A 638 -5.69 33.80 14.48
CA SER A 638 -6.47 33.51 15.70
C SER A 638 -6.74 32.07 15.99
N TYR A 639 -6.14 31.15 15.20
CA TYR A 639 -6.33 29.70 15.34
C TYR A 639 -5.90 29.22 16.73
N THR A 640 -6.78 28.42 17.35
CA THR A 640 -6.52 27.74 18.63
C THR A 640 -6.74 26.25 18.47
N ASP A 641 -6.21 25.43 19.36
CA ASP A 641 -6.36 23.97 19.35
C ASP A 641 -7.80 23.47 19.50
N SER A 642 -8.70 24.31 20.01
CA SER A 642 -10.15 24.05 20.06
C SER A 642 -10.87 24.36 18.75
N THR A 643 -10.21 25.03 17.79
CA THR A 643 -10.79 25.39 16.51
C THR A 643 -10.69 24.19 15.54
N PRO A 644 -11.77 23.81 14.85
CA PRO A 644 -11.68 22.80 13.78
C PRO A 644 -10.65 23.20 12.75
N ILE A 645 -9.82 22.26 12.29
CA ILE A 645 -8.78 22.55 11.30
C ILE A 645 -9.41 23.13 10.04
N LYS A 646 -9.05 24.38 9.74
CA LYS A 646 -9.34 25.05 8.48
C LYS A 646 -8.01 25.50 7.91
N GLU A 647 -7.63 24.90 6.80
CA GLU A 647 -6.42 25.22 6.07
C GLU A 647 -6.79 25.55 4.62
N SER A 648 -6.16 26.56 4.07
CA SER A 648 -6.22 26.89 2.65
C SER A 648 -4.88 26.58 2.03
N VAL A 649 -4.87 25.70 1.02
CA VAL A 649 -3.66 25.40 0.25
C VAL A 649 -3.43 26.55 -0.73
N LEU A 650 -2.46 27.42 -0.45
CA LEU A 650 -2.11 28.52 -1.34
C LEU A 650 -1.33 28.03 -2.56
N ARG A 651 -0.39 27.13 -2.33
CA ARG A 651 0.42 26.50 -3.36
C ARG A 651 0.81 25.10 -2.93
N ALA A 652 0.96 24.21 -3.90
CA ALA A 652 1.47 22.88 -3.69
C ALA A 652 2.16 22.40 -4.97
N GLY A 653 3.02 21.37 -4.88
CA GLY A 653 3.73 20.87 -6.05
C GLY A 653 4.79 19.84 -5.72
N TYR A 654 5.62 19.56 -6.72
CA TYR A 654 6.74 18.65 -6.62
C TYR A 654 8.05 19.42 -6.73
N PHE A 655 9.06 18.96 -6.01
CA PHE A 655 10.44 19.32 -6.24
C PHE A 655 10.96 18.64 -7.51
N ASP A 656 11.98 19.27 -8.12
CA ASP A 656 12.71 18.63 -9.23
C ASP A 656 13.52 17.41 -8.77
N GLU A 657 14.26 16.81 -9.69
CA GLU A 657 15.09 15.64 -9.43
C GLU A 657 16.25 15.91 -8.46
N GLN A 658 16.50 17.17 -8.11
CA GLN A 658 17.54 17.60 -7.15
C GLN A 658 16.95 18.13 -5.83
N TRP A 659 15.63 17.92 -5.59
CA TRP A 659 14.89 18.44 -4.43
C TRP A 659 14.88 19.99 -4.35
N LYS A 660 14.76 20.67 -5.51
CA LYS A 660 14.71 22.13 -5.61
C LYS A 660 13.37 22.63 -6.09
#